data_e8ad0c70812c4c00d8af6eafb2327339
#
_entry.id   e8ad0c70812c4c00d8af6eafb2327339
#
_cell.length_a   1.000
_cell.length_b   1.000
_cell.length_c   1.000
_cell.angle_alpha   90.00
_cell.angle_beta   90.00
_cell.angle_gamma   90.00
#
_symmetry.space_group_name_H-M   'P 1'
#
loop_
_entity.id
_entity.type
_entity.pdbx_description
1 polymer ?
#
loop_
_entity_poly.entity_id
_entity_poly.type
_entity_poly.pdbx_seq_one_letter_code
_entity_poly.pdbx_strand_id
1 'polypeptide(L)'
;MTIFATLFKKKYMVSVDNLKVEFGVTPLFEDVSYVINKRDRIALVGKNGAGKSTMLKILAGMQQPTSGVVAMPKEITVGYLPQVMVLSDTRTVMEEAEMAFEHIFEMQDRLNRLNQELADRTDYESESYHELIDTFTHENERFQMMGGMNYQAEIERTLMGLGFSRADFNRSTSEFSGGWRMRIELAKLLLRRPDVLLLDEPTNHLDIESIQWLENFLKVNAGAVVLVSHDRAFINNVTNRTIEISCGRIYDYKVAYDEFVVLRKERREQQLRAYENQQKQIQDTEDFIERFRYKATKAVQVQSRIKQLEKIERIEVDEEDNAHLRLKFPPAMRSGDYPIICDSVKKAYGEQVVFHDVNLTIKRGEKVAFVGKNGEGKSTLVKCIMDEIPFEGKLTVGHNVQIGYFAQNQAQLLDEEKTVFDTIDYVAKGDIRLKIRDILGAFMFGGEASDKKVKVLSGGERSRLAMIKLLLEPVNFLILDEPTNHLDMRSKDVLKDAIRDFDGTVIVVSHDREFLDGLVTKIYEFGGGVVREHMGGIYDFLQKKKIESLNELQLSTSPTAQQGKKEEPTVNENKLSYEAQKELNKKLKKLEKQVSDCEARIEKYETQIAEVEAQMATPDGASDMKLYEKHQQLKDELDAVVEEWETAMMELEEAKG
;
A
#
# COMPACT_ATOMS: atom_id res chain seq x y z
N MET A 1 39.94 10.93 16.20
CA MET A 1 38.54 11.06 15.73
C MET A 1 38.33 10.73 14.27
N THR A 2 39.29 10.90 13.38
CA THR A 2 39.13 10.70 11.91
C THR A 2 39.07 9.23 11.45
N ILE A 3 39.70 8.29 12.16
CA ILE A 3 39.76 6.87 11.80
C ILE A 3 38.44 6.14 12.17
N PHE A 4 37.76 6.54 13.24
CA PHE A 4 36.46 6.00 13.61
C PHE A 4 35.35 6.41 12.62
N ALA A 5 35.39 7.63 12.08
CA ALA A 5 34.45 8.10 11.07
C ALA A 5 34.56 7.33 9.73
N THR A 6 35.73 6.82 9.40
CA THR A 6 35.97 6.09 8.13
C THR A 6 35.53 4.63 8.21
N LEU A 7 35.58 4.00 9.37
CA LEU A 7 35.12 2.61 9.59
C LEU A 7 33.59 2.51 9.69
N PHE A 8 32.90 3.57 10.15
CA PHE A 8 31.44 3.60 10.18
C PHE A 8 30.81 3.88 8.82
N LYS A 9 31.51 4.54 7.88
CA LYS A 9 31.00 4.88 6.53
C LYS A 9 30.72 3.68 5.61
N LYS A 10 31.21 2.48 5.92
CA LYS A 10 31.01 1.28 5.07
C LYS A 10 29.75 0.45 5.36
N LYS A 11 28.99 0.77 6.40
CA LYS A 11 27.87 -0.07 6.88
C LYS A 11 26.47 0.39 6.43
N TYR A 12 26.29 1.67 6.18
CA TYR A 12 24.98 2.25 5.87
C TYR A 12 24.97 2.82 4.44
N MET A 13 23.81 2.69 3.75
CA MET A 13 23.64 3.28 2.41
C MET A 13 23.34 4.78 2.49
N VAL A 14 22.42 5.17 3.39
CA VAL A 14 22.06 6.56 3.64
C VAL A 14 21.99 6.78 5.14
N SER A 15 22.62 7.85 5.64
CA SER A 15 22.47 8.34 7.01
C SER A 15 21.83 9.72 6.99
N VAL A 16 20.80 9.88 7.79
CA VAL A 16 20.13 11.15 8.06
C VAL A 16 20.49 11.57 9.47
N ASP A 17 21.13 12.74 9.62
CA ASP A 17 21.65 13.20 10.91
C ASP A 17 21.12 14.58 11.24
N ASN A 18 20.38 14.69 12.37
CA ASN A 18 19.83 15.93 12.95
C ASN A 18 19.09 16.80 11.92
N LEU A 19 18.27 16.18 11.09
CA LEU A 19 17.57 16.87 10.03
C LEU A 19 16.44 17.73 10.60
N LYS A 20 16.39 19.00 10.15
CA LYS A 20 15.34 19.96 10.47
C LYS A 20 14.81 20.62 9.20
N VAL A 21 13.48 20.76 9.12
CA VAL A 21 12.81 21.48 8.04
C VAL A 21 11.76 22.42 8.62
N GLU A 22 11.82 23.67 8.18
CA GLU A 22 10.89 24.73 8.59
C GLU A 22 10.26 25.38 7.36
N PHE A 23 8.95 25.66 7.45
CA PHE A 23 8.25 26.51 6.51
C PHE A 23 7.74 27.75 7.26
N GLY A 24 8.43 28.87 7.05
CA GLY A 24 8.17 30.10 7.82
C GLY A 24 8.61 29.97 9.27
N VAL A 25 7.68 30.11 10.22
CA VAL A 25 7.97 30.10 11.67
C VAL A 25 7.74 28.71 12.29
N THR A 26 7.03 27.82 11.59
CA THR A 26 6.63 26.53 12.15
C THR A 26 7.56 25.42 11.63
N PRO A 27 8.24 24.67 12.52
CA PRO A 27 9.01 23.50 12.10
C PRO A 27 8.06 22.39 11.63
N LEU A 28 8.38 21.80 10.48
CA LEU A 28 7.67 20.62 9.98
C LEU A 28 8.12 19.38 10.73
N PHE A 29 9.44 19.24 10.92
CA PHE A 29 10.07 18.27 11.81
C PHE A 29 11.48 18.75 12.19
N GLU A 30 11.95 18.27 13.36
CA GLU A 30 13.25 18.61 13.92
C GLU A 30 13.90 17.41 14.61
N ASP A 31 15.22 17.44 14.75
CA ASP A 31 16.05 16.40 15.38
C ASP A 31 15.86 15.00 14.79
N VAL A 32 15.66 14.94 13.48
CA VAL A 32 15.40 13.70 12.78
C VAL A 32 16.70 12.99 12.43
N SER A 33 16.89 11.78 12.99
CA SER A 33 18.08 10.97 12.72
C SER A 33 17.70 9.50 12.53
N TYR A 34 18.09 8.91 11.40
CA TYR A 34 17.91 7.48 11.11
C TYR A 34 18.82 7.05 9.98
N VAL A 35 18.93 5.73 9.77
CA VAL A 35 19.78 5.15 8.72
C VAL A 35 18.97 4.23 7.84
N ILE A 36 19.35 4.17 6.57
CA ILE A 36 18.80 3.23 5.57
C ILE A 36 19.91 2.24 5.23
N ASN A 37 19.62 0.96 5.40
CA ASN A 37 20.54 -0.13 5.08
C ASN A 37 20.19 -0.77 3.74
N LYS A 38 21.12 -1.57 3.21
CA LYS A 38 20.91 -2.37 2.01
C LYS A 38 19.74 -3.35 2.25
N ARG A 39 18.76 -3.35 1.34
CA ARG A 39 17.53 -4.14 1.40
C ARG A 39 16.53 -3.76 2.50
N ASP A 40 16.69 -2.61 3.16
CA ASP A 40 15.62 -2.10 4.03
C ASP A 40 14.34 -1.85 3.20
N ARG A 41 13.21 -2.23 3.76
CA ARG A 41 11.88 -2.01 3.21
C ARG A 41 11.11 -1.15 4.20
N ILE A 42 11.15 0.16 4.00
CA ILE A 42 10.67 1.15 4.96
C ILE A 42 9.34 1.71 4.51
N ALA A 43 8.32 1.62 5.38
CA ALA A 43 7.11 2.42 5.25
C ALA A 43 7.30 3.76 5.96
N LEU A 44 7.18 4.87 5.24
CA LEU A 44 7.18 6.21 5.83
C LEU A 44 5.73 6.65 6.05
N VAL A 45 5.31 6.69 7.31
CA VAL A 45 3.92 6.96 7.70
C VAL A 45 3.80 8.25 8.51
N GLY A 46 2.59 8.80 8.59
CA GLY A 46 2.28 10.03 9.33
C GLY A 46 1.05 10.72 8.78
N LYS A 47 0.52 11.69 9.53
CA LYS A 47 -0.65 12.50 9.11
C LYS A 47 -0.37 13.21 7.77
N ASN A 48 -1.43 13.58 7.04
CA ASN A 48 -1.28 14.44 5.87
C ASN A 48 -0.69 15.79 6.29
N GLY A 49 0.30 16.27 5.53
CA GLY A 49 1.06 17.48 5.91
C GLY A 49 2.20 17.24 6.91
N ALA A 50 2.42 16.03 7.46
CA ALA A 50 3.53 15.75 8.37
C ALA A 50 4.93 15.80 7.73
N GLY A 51 5.01 15.98 6.39
CA GLY A 51 6.30 16.11 5.70
C GLY A 51 6.81 14.85 5.02
N LYS A 52 5.98 13.81 4.81
CA LYS A 52 6.38 12.56 4.15
C LYS A 52 7.04 12.80 2.78
N SER A 53 6.32 13.47 1.87
CA SER A 53 6.85 13.80 0.52
C SER A 53 8.05 14.76 0.57
N THR A 54 8.11 15.66 1.56
CA THR A 54 9.26 16.53 1.80
C THR A 54 10.50 15.73 2.17
N MET A 55 10.34 14.74 3.06
CA MET A 55 11.40 13.81 3.43
C MET A 55 11.93 13.05 2.21
N LEU A 56 11.03 12.50 1.38
CA LEU A 56 11.43 11.79 0.15
C LEU A 56 12.20 12.73 -0.81
N LYS A 57 11.76 13.98 -0.98
CA LYS A 57 12.46 14.98 -1.82
C LYS A 57 13.85 15.34 -1.28
N ILE A 58 14.01 15.40 0.04
CA ILE A 58 15.32 15.65 0.66
C ILE A 58 16.24 14.45 0.46
N LEU A 59 15.75 13.22 0.65
CA LEU A 59 16.51 11.99 0.37
C LEU A 59 16.92 11.90 -1.10
N ALA A 60 16.05 12.35 -2.01
CA ALA A 60 16.32 12.42 -3.44
C ALA A 60 17.27 13.55 -3.85
N GLY A 61 17.68 14.43 -2.92
CA GLY A 61 18.51 15.59 -3.20
C GLY A 61 17.80 16.73 -3.94
N MET A 62 16.48 16.66 -4.11
CA MET A 62 15.67 17.68 -4.80
C MET A 62 15.34 18.89 -3.93
N GLN A 63 15.43 18.74 -2.62
CA GLN A 63 15.15 19.80 -1.65
C GLN A 63 16.23 19.80 -0.57
N GLN A 64 16.72 21.00 -0.22
CA GLN A 64 17.67 21.15 0.87
C GLN A 64 16.92 21.26 2.20
N PRO A 65 17.41 20.62 3.27
CA PRO A 65 16.89 20.82 4.62
C PRO A 65 17.28 22.20 5.17
N THR A 66 16.58 22.68 6.19
CA THR A 66 16.93 23.93 6.90
C THR A 66 18.22 23.74 7.70
N SER A 67 18.38 22.59 8.35
CA SER A 67 19.64 22.18 9.00
C SER A 67 19.75 20.66 9.05
N GLY A 68 20.92 20.14 9.43
CA GLY A 68 21.23 18.72 9.41
C GLY A 68 21.85 18.28 8.08
N VAL A 69 22.16 16.99 7.97
CA VAL A 69 22.88 16.43 6.81
C VAL A 69 22.31 15.08 6.43
N VAL A 70 22.14 14.88 5.11
CA VAL A 70 21.93 13.55 4.54
C VAL A 70 23.26 13.09 3.96
N ALA A 71 23.89 12.11 4.60
CA ALA A 71 25.14 11.54 4.17
C ALA A 71 24.91 10.30 3.32
N MET A 72 25.41 10.32 2.09
CA MET A 72 25.29 9.24 1.12
C MET A 72 26.62 9.08 0.36
N PRO A 73 27.13 7.84 0.22
CA PRO A 73 28.28 7.58 -0.67
C PRO A 73 27.97 7.99 -2.11
N LYS A 74 28.96 8.52 -2.83
CA LYS A 74 28.80 8.99 -4.21
C LYS A 74 28.42 7.89 -5.21
N GLU A 75 28.67 6.64 -4.85
CA GLU A 75 28.42 5.46 -5.70
C GLU A 75 26.98 4.97 -5.61
N ILE A 76 26.18 5.46 -4.65
CA ILE A 76 24.82 5.04 -4.43
C ILE A 76 23.87 5.79 -5.34
N THR A 77 23.10 5.06 -6.10
CA THR A 77 22.07 5.58 -6.99
C THR A 77 20.72 5.67 -6.26
N VAL A 78 20.06 6.83 -6.39
CA VAL A 78 18.73 7.06 -5.81
C VAL A 78 17.73 7.27 -6.93
N GLY A 79 16.65 6.51 -6.89
CA GLY A 79 15.51 6.70 -7.77
C GLY A 79 14.31 7.25 -7.00
N TYR A 80 13.67 8.27 -7.51
CA TYR A 80 12.50 8.90 -6.88
C TYR A 80 11.32 8.97 -7.84
N LEU A 81 10.17 8.46 -7.41
CA LEU A 81 8.89 8.60 -8.11
C LEU A 81 8.08 9.72 -7.42
N PRO A 82 7.95 10.90 -8.03
CA PRO A 82 7.13 11.97 -7.48
C PRO A 82 5.64 11.75 -7.78
N GLN A 83 4.79 12.38 -6.99
CA GLN A 83 3.34 12.30 -7.11
C GLN A 83 2.79 12.94 -8.41
N VAL A 84 3.50 13.89 -9.01
CA VAL A 84 3.13 14.59 -10.25
C VAL A 84 4.31 14.61 -11.20
N MET A 85 4.09 14.23 -12.46
CA MET A 85 5.13 14.11 -13.47
C MET A 85 4.83 14.87 -14.76
N VAL A 86 5.91 15.25 -15.46
CA VAL A 86 5.86 15.81 -16.81
C VAL A 86 6.68 14.90 -17.72
N LEU A 87 6.01 14.19 -18.61
CA LEU A 87 6.62 13.36 -19.66
C LEU A 87 6.81 14.15 -20.96
N SER A 88 7.77 13.71 -21.75
CA SER A 88 7.92 14.14 -23.14
C SER A 88 6.81 13.53 -24.00
N ASP A 89 6.10 14.36 -24.77
CA ASP A 89 4.95 13.92 -25.61
C ASP A 89 5.38 13.42 -27.01
N THR A 90 6.67 13.25 -27.27
CA THR A 90 7.21 13.02 -28.62
C THR A 90 7.66 11.60 -28.89
N ARG A 91 7.64 10.71 -27.86
CA ARG A 91 8.16 9.35 -27.96
C ARG A 91 7.06 8.30 -27.82
N THR A 92 7.35 7.09 -28.29
CA THR A 92 6.53 5.91 -28.02
C THR A 92 6.77 5.40 -26.59
N VAL A 93 5.87 4.52 -26.10
CA VAL A 93 6.01 3.89 -24.78
C VAL A 93 7.32 3.09 -24.68
N MET A 94 7.69 2.37 -25.76
CA MET A 94 8.93 1.59 -25.80
C MET A 94 10.16 2.48 -25.77
N GLU A 95 10.23 3.49 -26.63
CA GLU A 95 11.36 4.45 -26.67
C GLU A 95 11.54 5.18 -25.35
N GLU A 96 10.45 5.53 -24.67
CA GLU A 96 10.52 6.18 -23.37
C GLU A 96 11.04 5.22 -22.28
N ALA A 97 10.65 3.93 -22.31
CA ALA A 97 11.16 2.92 -21.41
C ALA A 97 12.64 2.58 -21.67
N GLU A 98 13.09 2.60 -22.92
CA GLU A 98 14.49 2.40 -23.34
C GLU A 98 15.44 3.43 -22.75
N MET A 99 14.98 4.64 -22.44
CA MET A 99 15.79 5.65 -21.75
C MET A 99 16.31 5.21 -20.37
N ALA A 100 15.72 4.19 -19.77
CA ALA A 100 16.26 3.59 -18.56
C ALA A 100 17.62 2.93 -18.79
N PHE A 101 17.92 2.53 -20.00
CA PHE A 101 19.11 1.81 -20.44
C PHE A 101 20.08 2.66 -21.25
N GLU A 102 19.98 3.99 -21.18
CA GLU A 102 20.87 4.92 -21.92
C GLU A 102 22.35 4.57 -21.73
N HIS A 103 22.74 4.21 -20.50
CA HIS A 103 24.11 3.77 -20.19
C HIS A 103 24.52 2.46 -20.88
N ILE A 104 23.56 1.55 -21.16
CA ILE A 104 23.78 0.31 -21.91
C ILE A 104 24.03 0.63 -23.40
N PHE A 105 23.28 1.58 -23.96
CA PHE A 105 23.46 2.02 -25.33
C PHE A 105 24.80 2.73 -25.51
N GLU A 106 25.21 3.59 -24.57
CA GLU A 106 26.55 4.22 -24.60
C GLU A 106 27.66 3.18 -24.56
N MET A 107 27.52 2.12 -23.73
CA MET A 107 28.47 1.01 -23.70
C MET A 107 28.48 0.22 -25.01
N GLN A 108 27.32 -0.03 -25.58
CA GLN A 108 27.23 -0.74 -26.87
C GLN A 108 27.88 0.06 -28.00
N ASP A 109 27.66 1.38 -28.05
CA ASP A 109 28.31 2.25 -29.02
C ASP A 109 29.82 2.29 -28.82
N ARG A 110 30.29 2.24 -27.56
CA ARG A 110 31.71 2.16 -27.27
C ARG A 110 32.30 0.81 -27.71
N LEU A 111 31.61 -0.29 -27.44
CA LEU A 111 32.00 -1.63 -27.92
C LEU A 111 32.04 -1.70 -29.45
N ASN A 112 31.06 -1.09 -30.12
CA ASN A 112 31.03 -1.05 -31.58
C ASN A 112 32.24 -0.27 -32.15
N ARG A 113 32.62 0.86 -31.53
CA ARG A 113 33.82 1.63 -31.91
C ARG A 113 35.10 0.84 -31.67
N LEU A 114 35.24 0.20 -30.52
CA LEU A 114 36.40 -0.66 -30.20
C LEU A 114 36.49 -1.83 -31.19
N ASN A 115 35.36 -2.45 -31.55
CA ASN A 115 35.32 -3.56 -32.51
C ASN A 115 35.72 -3.09 -33.91
N GLN A 116 35.28 -1.89 -34.33
CA GLN A 116 35.67 -1.31 -35.63
C GLN A 116 37.15 -0.96 -35.64
N GLU A 117 37.68 -0.39 -34.54
CA GLU A 117 39.09 -0.09 -34.39
C GLU A 117 39.97 -1.35 -34.44
N LEU A 118 39.52 -2.45 -33.82
CA LEU A 118 40.17 -3.77 -33.91
C LEU A 118 40.16 -4.31 -35.33
N ALA A 119 39.06 -4.12 -36.09
CA ALA A 119 38.93 -4.58 -37.45
C ALA A 119 39.78 -3.81 -38.48
N ASP A 120 39.97 -2.49 -38.25
CA ASP A 120 40.72 -1.62 -39.12
C ASP A 120 42.24 -1.70 -38.95
N ARG A 121 42.70 -2.30 -37.83
CA ARG A 121 44.13 -2.46 -37.49
C ARG A 121 44.70 -3.72 -38.09
N THR A 122 45.94 -3.64 -38.57
CA THR A 122 46.68 -4.74 -39.15
C THR A 122 47.93 -5.11 -38.36
N ASP A 123 48.25 -4.41 -37.27
CA ASP A 123 49.42 -4.57 -36.42
C ASP A 123 49.16 -5.51 -35.23
N TYR A 124 48.77 -6.73 -35.51
CA TYR A 124 48.28 -7.73 -34.52
C TYR A 124 49.30 -8.11 -33.43
N GLU A 125 50.56 -7.87 -33.62
CA GLU A 125 51.65 -8.17 -32.67
C GLU A 125 52.01 -6.96 -31.79
N SER A 126 51.43 -5.81 -31.99
CA SER A 126 51.73 -4.60 -31.19
C SER A 126 51.16 -4.68 -29.78
N GLU A 127 51.87 -4.15 -28.80
CA GLU A 127 51.41 -4.07 -27.41
C GLU A 127 50.12 -3.28 -27.31
N SER A 128 49.98 -2.21 -28.11
CA SER A 128 48.75 -1.38 -28.20
C SER A 128 47.53 -2.12 -28.80
N TYR A 129 47.74 -3.14 -29.65
CA TYR A 129 46.67 -4.00 -30.16
C TYR A 129 46.19 -4.97 -29.09
N HIS A 130 47.10 -5.51 -28.26
CA HIS A 130 46.75 -6.38 -27.15
C HIS A 130 46.02 -5.61 -26.05
N GLU A 131 46.43 -4.39 -25.73
CA GLU A 131 45.69 -3.52 -24.78
C GLU A 131 44.29 -3.19 -25.29
N LEU A 132 44.08 -3.05 -26.59
CA LEU A 132 42.77 -2.80 -27.19
C LEU A 132 41.87 -4.03 -27.08
N ILE A 133 42.39 -5.23 -27.29
CA ILE A 133 41.67 -6.50 -27.07
C ILE A 133 41.28 -6.66 -25.60
N ASP A 134 42.18 -6.40 -24.67
CA ASP A 134 41.88 -6.46 -23.23
C ASP A 134 40.79 -5.50 -22.84
N THR A 135 40.86 -4.26 -23.37
CA THR A 135 39.84 -3.23 -23.14
C THR A 135 38.47 -3.66 -23.69
N PHE A 136 38.44 -4.17 -24.94
CA PHE A 136 37.21 -4.69 -25.55
C PHE A 136 36.63 -5.86 -24.74
N THR A 137 37.47 -6.79 -24.32
CA THR A 137 37.04 -7.95 -23.52
C THR A 137 36.43 -7.52 -22.17
N HIS A 138 37.09 -6.62 -21.47
CA HIS A 138 36.60 -6.07 -20.21
C HIS A 138 35.27 -5.31 -20.35
N GLU A 139 35.18 -4.45 -21.36
CA GLU A 139 33.92 -3.70 -21.60
C GLU A 139 32.79 -4.63 -22.07
N ASN A 140 33.10 -5.69 -22.83
CA ASN A 140 32.12 -6.69 -23.26
C ASN A 140 31.61 -7.55 -22.10
N GLU A 141 32.50 -8.00 -21.20
CA GLU A 141 32.11 -8.70 -19.97
C GLU A 141 31.22 -7.82 -19.09
N ARG A 142 31.59 -6.55 -18.96
CA ARG A 142 30.79 -5.57 -18.19
C ARG A 142 29.40 -5.36 -18.83
N PHE A 143 29.31 -5.22 -20.14
CA PHE A 143 28.05 -5.11 -20.87
C PHE A 143 27.15 -6.34 -20.65
N GLN A 144 27.73 -7.56 -20.72
CA GLN A 144 26.99 -8.79 -20.45
C GLN A 144 26.51 -8.89 -19.01
N MET A 145 27.36 -8.55 -18.02
CA MET A 145 27.01 -8.53 -16.60
C MET A 145 25.88 -7.54 -16.29
N MET A 146 25.83 -6.43 -17.00
CA MET A 146 24.78 -5.41 -16.86
C MET A 146 23.47 -5.75 -17.63
N GLY A 147 23.39 -6.93 -18.24
CA GLY A 147 22.17 -7.39 -18.91
C GLY A 147 21.95 -6.81 -20.31
N GLY A 148 23.02 -6.31 -20.97
CA GLY A 148 22.94 -5.65 -22.26
C GLY A 148 22.33 -6.48 -23.40
N MET A 149 22.29 -7.82 -23.27
CA MET A 149 21.64 -8.72 -24.24
C MET A 149 20.12 -8.88 -24.01
N ASN A 150 19.60 -8.57 -22.83
CA ASN A 150 18.23 -8.93 -22.43
C ASN A 150 17.34 -7.72 -22.06
N TYR A 151 17.82 -6.48 -22.28
CA TYR A 151 17.09 -5.29 -21.86
C TYR A 151 15.68 -5.18 -22.46
N GLN A 152 15.50 -5.58 -23.73
CA GLN A 152 14.18 -5.55 -24.39
C GLN A 152 13.17 -6.48 -23.68
N ALA A 153 13.58 -7.70 -23.33
CA ALA A 153 12.72 -8.62 -22.60
C ALA A 153 12.37 -8.10 -21.19
N GLU A 154 13.31 -7.40 -20.55
CA GLU A 154 13.05 -6.76 -19.25
C GLU A 154 12.06 -5.59 -19.39
N ILE A 155 12.18 -4.77 -20.43
CA ILE A 155 11.24 -3.69 -20.74
C ILE A 155 9.85 -4.28 -20.98
N GLU A 156 9.72 -5.26 -21.88
CA GLU A 156 8.43 -5.91 -22.15
C GLU A 156 7.80 -6.47 -20.88
N ARG A 157 8.56 -7.22 -20.08
CA ARG A 157 8.09 -7.82 -18.83
C ARG A 157 7.62 -6.77 -17.83
N THR A 158 8.35 -5.66 -17.72
CA THR A 158 8.02 -4.58 -16.77
C THR A 158 6.80 -3.81 -17.23
N LEU A 159 6.71 -3.45 -18.50
CA LEU A 159 5.54 -2.77 -19.07
C LEU A 159 4.28 -3.64 -18.98
N MET A 160 4.38 -4.93 -19.35
CA MET A 160 3.26 -5.87 -19.20
C MET A 160 2.82 -6.04 -17.75
N GLY A 161 3.77 -6.10 -16.82
CA GLY A 161 3.49 -6.16 -15.39
C GLY A 161 2.76 -4.92 -14.85
N LEU A 162 2.99 -3.77 -15.45
CA LEU A 162 2.29 -2.52 -15.15
C LEU A 162 1.00 -2.31 -15.96
N GLY A 163 0.56 -3.36 -16.70
CA GLY A 163 -0.74 -3.40 -17.38
C GLY A 163 -0.75 -2.97 -18.83
N PHE A 164 0.41 -2.66 -19.46
CA PHE A 164 0.49 -2.38 -20.88
C PHE A 164 0.34 -3.67 -21.71
N SER A 165 -0.33 -3.58 -22.84
CA SER A 165 -0.34 -4.62 -23.87
C SER A 165 0.80 -4.40 -24.87
N ARG A 166 1.20 -5.45 -25.59
CA ARG A 166 2.18 -5.31 -26.67
C ARG A 166 1.75 -4.32 -27.77
N ALA A 167 0.45 -4.17 -27.99
CA ALA A 167 -0.10 -3.20 -28.93
C ALA A 167 0.17 -1.74 -28.52
N ASP A 168 0.34 -1.48 -27.21
CA ASP A 168 0.56 -0.15 -26.69
C ASP A 168 2.02 0.31 -26.82
N PHE A 169 2.97 -0.60 -27.03
CA PHE A 169 4.40 -0.28 -27.01
C PHE A 169 4.82 0.74 -28.08
N ASN A 170 4.21 0.67 -29.25
CA ASN A 170 4.51 1.57 -30.36
C ASN A 170 3.60 2.81 -30.40
N ARG A 171 2.70 2.99 -29.44
CA ARG A 171 1.83 4.16 -29.35
C ARG A 171 2.56 5.34 -28.71
N SER A 172 2.21 6.55 -29.15
CA SER A 172 2.76 7.78 -28.56
C SER A 172 2.33 7.93 -27.11
N THR A 173 3.24 8.37 -26.24
CA THR A 173 2.96 8.70 -24.84
C THR A 173 1.89 9.78 -24.69
N SER A 174 1.71 10.65 -25.70
CA SER A 174 0.67 11.70 -25.73
C SER A 174 -0.76 11.14 -25.79
N GLU A 175 -0.95 9.92 -26.30
CA GLU A 175 -2.25 9.27 -26.39
C GLU A 175 -2.77 8.74 -25.04
N PHE A 176 -1.90 8.68 -24.05
CA PHE A 176 -2.20 8.09 -22.75
C PHE A 176 -2.62 9.13 -21.70
N SER A 177 -3.54 8.72 -20.83
CA SER A 177 -3.94 9.53 -19.66
C SER A 177 -2.78 9.71 -18.68
N GLY A 178 -2.90 10.71 -17.79
CA GLY A 178 -1.89 10.99 -16.76
C GLY A 178 -1.52 9.76 -15.91
N GLY A 179 -2.50 8.89 -15.58
CA GLY A 179 -2.25 7.66 -14.83
C GLY A 179 -1.40 6.65 -15.61
N TRP A 180 -1.62 6.50 -16.90
CA TRP A 180 -0.80 5.65 -17.75
C TRP A 180 0.61 6.20 -17.94
N ARG A 181 0.75 7.52 -18.07
CA ARG A 181 2.07 8.18 -18.12
C ARG A 181 2.86 7.95 -16.84
N MET A 182 2.19 7.98 -15.67
CA MET A 182 2.83 7.65 -14.39
C MET A 182 3.35 6.22 -14.36
N ARG A 183 2.64 5.25 -14.97
CA ARG A 183 3.10 3.86 -15.09
C ARG A 183 4.35 3.74 -15.97
N ILE A 184 4.47 4.54 -17.06
CA ILE A 184 5.68 4.56 -17.89
C ILE A 184 6.89 5.04 -17.07
N GLU A 185 6.73 6.11 -16.29
CA GLU A 185 7.81 6.60 -15.44
C GLU A 185 8.17 5.63 -14.32
N LEU A 186 7.17 4.98 -13.72
CA LEU A 186 7.41 3.90 -12.78
C LEU A 186 8.20 2.76 -13.45
N ALA A 187 7.86 2.36 -14.68
CA ALA A 187 8.61 1.36 -15.45
C ALA A 187 10.07 1.77 -15.62
N LYS A 188 10.33 2.99 -16.07
CA LYS A 188 11.70 3.55 -16.24
C LYS A 188 12.49 3.50 -14.94
N LEU A 189 11.84 3.90 -13.85
CA LEU A 189 12.46 3.92 -12.53
C LEU A 189 12.83 2.50 -12.06
N LEU A 190 11.93 1.53 -12.22
CA LEU A 190 12.14 0.13 -11.86
C LEU A 190 13.22 -0.53 -12.72
N LEU A 191 13.28 -0.22 -14.02
CA LEU A 191 14.27 -0.73 -14.95
C LEU A 191 15.68 -0.22 -14.67
N ARG A 192 15.82 1.01 -14.17
CA ARG A 192 17.12 1.57 -13.72
C ARG A 192 17.72 0.86 -12.51
N ARG A 193 16.92 0.11 -11.74
CA ARG A 193 17.33 -0.64 -10.54
C ARG A 193 18.21 0.18 -9.58
N PRO A 194 17.76 1.34 -9.10
CA PRO A 194 18.56 2.15 -8.19
C PRO A 194 18.82 1.41 -6.87
N ASP A 195 19.91 1.76 -6.18
CA ASP A 195 20.25 1.18 -4.87
C ASP A 195 19.22 1.56 -3.81
N VAL A 196 18.69 2.79 -3.87
CA VAL A 196 17.63 3.29 -3.00
C VAL A 196 16.46 3.78 -3.85
N LEU A 197 15.31 3.16 -3.67
CA LEU A 197 14.09 3.47 -4.37
C LEU A 197 13.13 4.22 -3.44
N LEU A 198 12.76 5.43 -3.82
CA LEU A 198 11.85 6.31 -3.08
C LEU A 198 10.53 6.41 -3.85
N LEU A 199 9.44 5.92 -3.25
CA LEU A 199 8.13 5.85 -3.90
C LEU A 199 7.09 6.66 -3.12
N ASP A 200 6.50 7.66 -3.76
CA ASP A 200 5.41 8.48 -3.21
C ASP A 200 4.09 8.10 -3.89
N GLU A 201 3.23 7.37 -3.16
CA GLU A 201 1.93 6.86 -3.62
C GLU A 201 1.98 6.08 -4.95
N PRO A 202 2.82 5.03 -5.07
CA PRO A 202 3.00 4.31 -6.34
C PRO A 202 1.78 3.49 -6.76
N THR A 203 0.86 3.19 -5.84
CA THR A 203 -0.36 2.43 -6.09
C THR A 203 -1.47 3.24 -6.75
N ASN A 204 -1.37 4.56 -6.71
CA ASN A 204 -2.33 5.43 -7.37
C ASN A 204 -2.34 5.13 -8.88
N HIS A 205 -3.53 4.97 -9.45
CA HIS A 205 -3.76 4.66 -10.87
C HIS A 205 -3.34 3.25 -11.32
N LEU A 206 -2.86 2.36 -10.43
CA LEU A 206 -2.62 0.96 -10.74
C LEU A 206 -3.89 0.12 -10.51
N ASP A 207 -4.10 -0.88 -11.37
CA ASP A 207 -5.11 -1.91 -11.12
C ASP A 207 -4.56 -2.99 -10.18
N ILE A 208 -5.45 -3.84 -9.66
CA ILE A 208 -5.11 -4.85 -8.67
C ILE A 208 -3.98 -5.79 -9.14
N GLU A 209 -4.00 -6.18 -10.42
CA GLU A 209 -2.98 -7.07 -10.99
C GLU A 209 -1.61 -6.38 -11.05
N SER A 210 -1.59 -5.12 -11.49
CA SER A 210 -0.35 -4.31 -11.52
C SER A 210 0.19 -4.03 -10.12
N ILE A 211 -0.68 -3.83 -9.11
CA ILE A 211 -0.27 -3.69 -7.71
C ILE A 211 0.40 -4.97 -7.22
N GLN A 212 -0.20 -6.14 -7.46
CA GLN A 212 0.38 -7.43 -7.07
C GLN A 212 1.72 -7.70 -7.75
N TRP A 213 1.82 -7.36 -9.04
CA TRP A 213 3.09 -7.47 -9.76
C TRP A 213 4.16 -6.56 -9.15
N LEU A 214 3.82 -5.30 -8.83
CA LEU A 214 4.73 -4.34 -8.21
C LEU A 214 5.18 -4.82 -6.81
N GLU A 215 4.28 -5.36 -5.99
CA GLU A 215 4.61 -5.97 -4.70
C GLU A 215 5.70 -7.04 -4.85
N ASN A 216 5.49 -7.97 -5.80
CA ASN A 216 6.44 -9.05 -6.05
C ASN A 216 7.79 -8.52 -6.59
N PHE A 217 7.73 -7.54 -7.49
CA PHE A 217 8.93 -6.90 -8.03
C PHE A 217 9.77 -6.24 -6.92
N LEU A 218 9.13 -5.44 -6.06
CA LEU A 218 9.79 -4.76 -4.96
C LEU A 218 10.40 -5.73 -3.93
N LYS A 219 9.74 -6.86 -3.68
CA LYS A 219 10.27 -7.91 -2.78
C LYS A 219 11.55 -8.54 -3.29
N VAL A 220 11.63 -8.79 -4.59
CA VAL A 220 12.71 -9.61 -5.18
C VAL A 220 13.83 -8.75 -5.76
N ASN A 221 13.47 -7.71 -6.55
CA ASN A 221 14.41 -7.04 -7.45
C ASN A 221 14.91 -5.68 -6.94
N ALA A 222 14.26 -5.06 -5.93
CA ALA A 222 14.65 -3.73 -5.49
C ALA A 222 15.81 -3.78 -4.45
N GLY A 223 16.64 -2.72 -4.44
CA GLY A 223 17.61 -2.41 -3.40
C GLY A 223 16.93 -2.06 -2.06
N ALA A 224 17.28 -0.95 -1.43
CA ALA A 224 16.49 -0.40 -0.33
C ALA A 224 15.24 0.31 -0.90
N VAL A 225 14.12 0.24 -0.19
CA VAL A 225 12.87 0.90 -0.60
C VAL A 225 12.36 1.76 0.55
N VAL A 226 12.03 3.02 0.25
CA VAL A 226 11.28 3.90 1.15
C VAL A 226 9.96 4.23 0.47
N LEU A 227 8.87 3.83 1.10
CA LEU A 227 7.53 3.82 0.53
C LEU A 227 6.60 4.72 1.33
N VAL A 228 5.92 5.64 0.66
CA VAL A 228 4.73 6.33 1.17
C VAL A 228 3.52 5.77 0.42
N SER A 229 2.55 5.24 1.10
CA SER A 229 1.29 4.77 0.49
C SER A 229 0.13 4.84 1.48
N HIS A 230 -1.08 4.95 0.95
CA HIS A 230 -2.33 4.83 1.67
C HIS A 230 -3.04 3.47 1.44
N ASP A 231 -2.35 2.51 0.81
CA ASP A 231 -2.78 1.12 0.67
C ASP A 231 -2.08 0.25 1.75
N ARG A 232 -2.83 -0.11 2.81
CA ARG A 232 -2.29 -0.90 3.94
C ARG A 232 -1.81 -2.29 3.51
N ALA A 233 -2.57 -2.95 2.63
CA ALA A 233 -2.20 -4.28 2.14
C ALA A 233 -0.87 -4.23 1.37
N PHE A 234 -0.68 -3.20 0.54
CA PHE A 234 0.55 -2.97 -0.19
C PHE A 234 1.73 -2.70 0.76
N ILE A 235 1.54 -1.81 1.76
CA ILE A 235 2.57 -1.52 2.77
C ILE A 235 2.97 -2.80 3.50
N ASN A 236 2.00 -3.54 4.06
CA ASN A 236 2.27 -4.79 4.81
C ASN A 236 2.99 -5.83 3.96
N ASN A 237 2.60 -5.96 2.69
CA ASN A 237 3.21 -6.94 1.80
C ASN A 237 4.64 -6.58 1.40
N VAL A 238 4.99 -5.30 1.33
CA VAL A 238 6.30 -4.85 0.82
C VAL A 238 7.27 -4.53 1.94
N THR A 239 6.81 -3.96 3.07
CA THR A 239 7.68 -3.37 4.09
C THR A 239 7.83 -4.24 5.33
N ASN A 240 9.00 -4.13 5.97
CA ASN A 240 9.35 -4.83 7.22
C ASN A 240 9.82 -3.86 8.32
N ARG A 241 9.79 -2.57 8.04
CA ARG A 241 10.19 -1.50 8.96
C ARG A 241 9.29 -0.30 8.72
N THR A 242 8.83 0.32 9.80
CA THR A 242 7.93 1.48 9.72
C THR A 242 8.56 2.67 10.42
N ILE A 243 8.67 3.79 9.72
CA ILE A 243 9.12 5.07 10.26
C ILE A 243 7.93 6.03 10.30
N GLU A 244 7.56 6.47 11.50
CA GLU A 244 6.46 7.40 11.71
C GLU A 244 6.97 8.82 11.90
N ILE A 245 6.38 9.78 11.18
CA ILE A 245 6.53 11.21 11.45
C ILE A 245 5.31 11.67 12.25
N SER A 246 5.53 12.04 13.52
CA SER A 246 4.47 12.44 14.44
C SER A 246 4.95 13.57 15.34
N CYS A 247 4.16 14.65 15.48
CA CYS A 247 4.49 15.85 16.25
C CYS A 247 5.88 16.42 15.94
N GLY A 248 6.26 16.46 14.66
CA GLY A 248 7.57 16.97 14.22
C GLY A 248 8.76 16.08 14.55
N ARG A 249 8.56 14.89 15.09
CA ARG A 249 9.60 13.91 15.44
C ARG A 249 9.45 12.63 14.63
N ILE A 250 10.54 11.84 14.58
CA ILE A 250 10.53 10.52 13.97
C ILE A 250 10.56 9.42 15.04
N TYR A 251 9.77 8.37 14.77
CA TYR A 251 9.75 7.13 15.53
C TYR A 251 10.01 5.96 14.60
N ASP A 252 11.06 5.20 14.88
CA ASP A 252 11.53 4.09 14.05
C ASP A 252 11.12 2.75 14.67
N TYR A 253 10.26 2.00 13.99
CA TYR A 253 9.77 0.70 14.39
C TYR A 253 10.31 -0.36 13.43
N LYS A 254 11.06 -1.33 13.94
CA LYS A 254 11.61 -2.45 13.15
C LYS A 254 10.59 -3.57 12.98
N VAL A 255 9.38 -3.21 12.60
CA VAL A 255 8.24 -4.10 12.42
C VAL A 255 7.41 -3.69 11.20
N ALA A 256 6.60 -4.62 10.69
CA ALA A 256 5.65 -4.36 9.62
C ALA A 256 4.52 -3.40 10.09
N TYR A 257 3.72 -2.92 9.14
CA TYR A 257 2.73 -1.88 9.42
C TYR A 257 1.64 -2.30 10.42
N ASP A 258 1.15 -3.54 10.36
CA ASP A 258 0.08 -4.00 11.26
C ASP A 258 0.56 -4.06 12.72
N GLU A 259 1.77 -4.58 12.96
CA GLU A 259 2.40 -4.59 14.28
C GLU A 259 2.70 -3.16 14.77
N PHE A 260 3.13 -2.28 13.86
CA PHE A 260 3.32 -0.86 14.15
C PHE A 260 2.05 -0.20 14.68
N VAL A 261 0.87 -0.49 14.09
CA VAL A 261 -0.41 0.08 14.54
C VAL A 261 -0.69 -0.26 16.01
N VAL A 262 -0.39 -1.50 16.43
CA VAL A 262 -0.52 -1.94 17.82
C VAL A 262 0.46 -1.19 18.73
N LEU A 263 1.74 -1.19 18.38
CA LEU A 263 2.80 -0.51 19.16
C LEU A 263 2.57 1.01 19.26
N ARG A 264 2.08 1.63 18.17
CA ARG A 264 1.69 3.04 18.16
C ARG A 264 0.59 3.33 19.18
N LYS A 265 -0.43 2.46 19.25
CA LYS A 265 -1.52 2.61 20.23
C LYS A 265 -1.00 2.54 21.67
N GLU A 266 -0.15 1.56 21.98
CA GLU A 266 0.46 1.41 23.29
C GLU A 266 1.32 2.62 23.69
N ARG A 267 2.19 3.09 22.76
CA ARG A 267 3.00 4.30 22.97
C ARG A 267 2.12 5.50 23.27
N ARG A 268 1.05 5.67 22.54
CA ARG A 268 0.13 6.80 22.71
C ARG A 268 -0.57 6.77 24.05
N GLU A 269 -1.03 5.60 24.51
CA GLU A 269 -1.61 5.45 25.84
C GLU A 269 -0.59 5.85 26.94
N GLN A 270 0.67 5.47 26.77
CA GLN A 270 1.75 5.89 27.68
C GLN A 270 1.96 7.41 27.63
N GLN A 271 1.99 8.01 26.43
CA GLN A 271 2.13 9.47 26.27
C GLN A 271 0.94 10.22 26.91
N LEU A 272 -0.28 9.72 26.73
CA LEU A 272 -1.48 10.33 27.32
C LEU A 272 -1.41 10.32 28.85
N ARG A 273 -1.05 9.18 29.43
CA ARG A 273 -0.86 9.08 30.92
C ARG A 273 0.23 10.03 31.42
N ALA A 274 1.34 10.12 30.68
CA ALA A 274 2.43 11.05 31.02
C ALA A 274 1.97 12.50 30.90
N TYR A 275 1.20 12.86 29.87
CA TYR A 275 0.60 14.18 29.69
C TYR A 275 -0.36 14.53 30.84
N GLU A 276 -1.29 13.64 31.18
CA GLU A 276 -2.24 13.85 32.30
C GLU A 276 -1.51 14.07 33.60
N ASN A 277 -0.48 13.27 33.91
CA ASN A 277 0.35 13.45 35.09
C ASN A 277 1.10 14.79 35.10
N GLN A 278 1.65 15.19 33.94
CA GLN A 278 2.33 16.49 33.82
C GLN A 278 1.34 17.65 33.97
N GLN A 279 0.15 17.58 33.36
CA GLN A 279 -0.88 18.61 33.52
C GLN A 279 -1.31 18.76 34.96
N LYS A 280 -1.47 17.65 35.68
CA LYS A 280 -1.78 17.69 37.12
C LYS A 280 -0.66 18.35 37.93
N GLN A 281 0.60 18.06 37.65
CA GLN A 281 1.75 18.70 38.30
C GLN A 281 1.82 20.22 37.99
N ILE A 282 1.53 20.60 36.74
CA ILE A 282 1.45 22.01 36.33
C ILE A 282 0.34 22.70 37.10
N GLN A 283 -0.86 22.13 37.14
CA GLN A 283 -2.02 22.68 37.84
C GLN A 283 -1.74 22.83 39.36
N ASP A 284 -1.20 21.80 40.00
CA ASP A 284 -0.83 21.86 41.43
C ASP A 284 0.21 22.96 41.71
N THR A 285 1.12 23.19 40.77
CA THR A 285 2.15 24.22 40.86
C THR A 285 1.57 25.61 40.64
N GLU A 286 0.67 25.79 39.68
CA GLU A 286 -0.06 27.02 39.40
C GLU A 286 -0.97 27.39 40.60
N ASP A 287 -1.71 26.44 41.15
CA ASP A 287 -2.54 26.65 42.35
C ASP A 287 -1.71 27.07 43.57
N PHE A 288 -0.51 26.48 43.74
CA PHE A 288 0.43 26.90 44.76
C PHE A 288 0.89 28.34 44.58
N ILE A 289 1.27 28.70 43.34
CA ILE A 289 1.73 30.05 42.98
C ILE A 289 0.61 31.07 43.27
N GLU A 290 -0.62 30.79 42.80
CA GLU A 290 -1.75 31.69 42.99
C GLU A 290 -2.11 31.90 44.46
N ARG A 291 -2.14 30.82 45.25
CA ARG A 291 -2.46 30.85 46.70
C ARG A 291 -1.44 31.63 47.52
N PHE A 292 -0.16 31.58 47.12
CA PHE A 292 0.92 32.16 47.92
C PHE A 292 1.58 33.39 47.29
N ARG A 293 1.14 33.86 46.13
CA ARG A 293 1.72 34.96 45.34
C ARG A 293 1.88 36.26 46.16
N TYR A 294 0.97 36.53 47.06
CA TYR A 294 0.93 37.77 47.83
C TYR A 294 1.52 37.64 49.27
N LYS A 295 2.05 36.46 49.65
CA LYS A 295 2.64 36.22 50.94
C LYS A 295 4.15 36.44 50.94
N ALA A 296 4.64 37.52 51.59
CA ALA A 296 6.05 37.89 51.59
C ALA A 296 6.98 36.76 52.10
N THR A 297 6.52 35.97 53.10
CA THR A 297 7.28 34.83 53.66
C THR A 297 7.47 33.66 52.68
N LYS A 298 6.69 33.62 51.64
CA LYS A 298 6.72 32.55 50.60
C LYS A 298 7.27 33.01 49.24
N ALA A 299 7.70 34.28 49.09
CA ALA A 299 8.12 34.89 47.84
C ALA A 299 9.24 34.08 47.16
N VAL A 300 10.25 33.60 47.89
CA VAL A 300 11.36 32.81 47.33
C VAL A 300 10.87 31.46 46.80
N GLN A 301 9.95 30.81 47.51
CA GLN A 301 9.37 29.52 47.06
C GLN A 301 8.49 29.69 45.81
N VAL A 302 7.69 30.76 45.76
CA VAL A 302 6.87 31.09 44.57
C VAL A 302 7.73 31.36 43.37
N GLN A 303 8.81 32.17 43.51
CA GLN A 303 9.73 32.41 42.37
C GLN A 303 10.44 31.13 41.90
N SER A 304 10.83 30.25 42.83
CA SER A 304 11.41 28.94 42.47
C SER A 304 10.44 28.10 41.69
N ARG A 305 9.15 28.07 42.06
CA ARG A 305 8.10 27.32 41.37
C ARG A 305 7.78 27.90 39.96
N ILE A 306 7.76 29.24 39.84
CA ILE A 306 7.61 29.89 38.51
C ILE A 306 8.76 29.49 37.58
N LYS A 307 10.01 29.53 38.06
CA LYS A 307 11.18 29.10 37.28
C LYS A 307 11.15 27.60 36.91
N GLN A 308 10.55 26.75 37.78
CA GLN A 308 10.31 25.35 37.46
C GLN A 308 9.29 25.21 36.33
N LEU A 309 8.16 25.93 36.41
CA LEU A 309 7.12 25.95 35.37
C LEU A 309 7.67 26.40 33.98
N GLU A 310 8.51 27.46 33.98
CA GLU A 310 9.14 27.97 32.74
C GLU A 310 10.10 26.96 32.10
N LYS A 311 10.66 26.02 32.88
CA LYS A 311 11.59 24.99 32.41
C LYS A 311 10.91 23.68 32.01
N ILE A 312 9.61 23.52 32.25
CA ILE A 312 8.89 22.32 31.89
C ILE A 312 8.65 22.30 30.37
N GLU A 313 9.29 21.37 29.69
CA GLU A 313 8.92 21.04 28.31
C GLU A 313 7.53 20.36 28.31
N ARG A 314 6.57 20.99 27.69
CA ARG A 314 5.20 20.43 27.63
C ARG A 314 5.18 19.22 26.71
N ILE A 315 4.61 18.11 27.22
CA ILE A 315 4.42 16.90 26.45
C ILE A 315 3.33 17.17 25.42
N GLU A 316 3.66 17.05 24.13
CA GLU A 316 2.71 17.07 23.05
C GLU A 316 2.17 15.66 22.87
N VAL A 317 0.86 15.50 22.85
CA VAL A 317 0.18 14.24 22.60
C VAL A 317 -0.45 14.33 21.21
N ASP A 318 -0.25 13.31 20.41
CA ASP A 318 -0.97 13.18 19.16
C ASP A 318 -2.48 13.25 19.39
N GLU A 319 -3.16 14.14 18.69
CA GLU A 319 -4.62 14.21 18.73
C GLU A 319 -5.23 12.84 18.44
N GLU A 320 -6.26 12.49 19.22
CA GLU A 320 -6.93 11.21 19.07
C GLU A 320 -7.46 11.01 17.64
N ASP A 321 -7.15 9.85 17.06
CA ASP A 321 -7.79 9.38 15.85
C ASP A 321 -9.22 8.84 16.14
N ASN A 322 -9.87 9.33 17.19
CA ASN A 322 -11.14 8.82 17.74
C ASN A 322 -12.39 9.21 16.97
N ALA A 323 -12.29 9.69 15.74
CA ALA A 323 -13.49 9.92 14.98
C ALA A 323 -14.03 8.59 14.39
N HIS A 324 -14.55 7.72 15.27
CA HIS A 324 -15.64 6.81 14.87
C HIS A 324 -16.89 7.65 14.61
N LEU A 325 -16.82 8.49 13.58
CA LEU A 325 -17.99 9.23 13.14
C LEU A 325 -18.91 8.22 12.43
N ARG A 326 -20.00 7.84 13.07
CA ARG A 326 -21.10 7.14 12.38
C ARG A 326 -21.88 8.18 11.57
N LEU A 327 -21.54 8.24 10.30
CA LEU A 327 -22.27 9.06 9.33
C LEU A 327 -23.64 8.41 9.11
N LYS A 328 -24.71 9.11 9.52
CA LYS A 328 -26.08 8.67 9.21
C LYS A 328 -26.51 9.30 7.90
N PHE A 329 -26.85 8.47 6.93
CA PHE A 329 -27.43 8.94 5.68
C PHE A 329 -28.82 9.55 5.90
N PRO A 330 -29.17 10.60 5.16
CA PRO A 330 -30.54 11.13 5.20
C PRO A 330 -31.50 10.04 4.71
N PRO A 331 -32.72 9.98 5.27
CA PRO A 331 -33.72 9.01 4.83
C PRO A 331 -34.12 9.29 3.38
N ALA A 332 -34.07 8.25 2.55
CA ALA A 332 -34.48 8.28 1.15
C ALA A 332 -35.68 7.35 0.92
N MET A 333 -36.40 7.58 -0.20
CA MET A 333 -37.52 6.72 -0.59
C MET A 333 -37.00 5.31 -0.93
N ARG A 334 -37.79 4.28 -0.59
CA ARG A 334 -37.43 2.90 -0.90
C ARG A 334 -37.48 2.65 -2.41
N SER A 335 -36.39 2.15 -3.00
CA SER A 335 -36.33 1.73 -4.41
C SER A 335 -37.07 0.42 -4.66
N GLY A 336 -37.32 0.10 -5.94
CA GLY A 336 -37.80 -1.21 -6.37
C GLY A 336 -36.80 -2.33 -6.01
N ASP A 337 -37.20 -3.60 -6.16
CA ASP A 337 -36.40 -4.77 -5.77
C ASP A 337 -35.17 -4.98 -6.67
N TYR A 338 -35.23 -4.52 -7.90
CA TYR A 338 -34.16 -4.58 -8.90
C TYR A 338 -33.82 -3.16 -9.39
N PRO A 339 -32.93 -2.44 -8.71
CA PRO A 339 -32.53 -1.11 -9.10
C PRO A 339 -31.90 -1.01 -10.49
N ILE A 340 -31.11 -2.00 -10.90
CA ILE A 340 -30.45 -2.03 -12.21
C ILE A 340 -30.57 -3.43 -12.81
N ILE A 341 -31.01 -3.45 -14.09
CA ILE A 341 -31.05 -4.67 -14.92
C ILE A 341 -30.41 -4.30 -16.26
N CYS A 342 -29.32 -4.98 -16.61
CA CYS A 342 -28.71 -4.94 -17.94
C CYS A 342 -28.99 -6.25 -18.67
N ASP A 343 -29.47 -6.18 -19.91
CA ASP A 343 -29.77 -7.30 -20.77
C ASP A 343 -29.11 -7.08 -22.13
N SER A 344 -28.08 -7.87 -22.41
CA SER A 344 -27.25 -7.83 -23.62
C SER A 344 -26.73 -6.42 -23.96
N VAL A 345 -26.29 -5.67 -22.93
CA VAL A 345 -25.77 -4.31 -23.13
C VAL A 345 -24.40 -4.35 -23.81
N LYS A 346 -24.26 -3.55 -24.88
CA LYS A 346 -23.04 -3.42 -25.66
C LYS A 346 -22.65 -1.96 -25.83
N LYS A 347 -21.34 -1.68 -25.78
CA LYS A 347 -20.78 -0.35 -26.05
C LYS A 347 -19.53 -0.47 -26.92
N ALA A 348 -19.50 0.38 -27.95
CA ALA A 348 -18.31 0.58 -28.79
C ALA A 348 -18.06 2.08 -29.00
N TYR A 349 -16.82 2.46 -29.23
CA TYR A 349 -16.38 3.76 -29.69
C TYR A 349 -15.71 3.60 -31.07
N GLY A 350 -16.44 3.96 -32.14
CA GLY A 350 -16.02 3.66 -33.49
C GLY A 350 -15.88 2.14 -33.70
N GLU A 351 -14.71 1.68 -34.13
CA GLU A 351 -14.42 0.25 -34.33
C GLU A 351 -14.03 -0.48 -33.02
N GLN A 352 -13.70 0.24 -31.97
CA GLN A 352 -13.26 -0.35 -30.72
C GLN A 352 -14.46 -0.75 -29.85
N VAL A 353 -14.67 -2.06 -29.71
CA VAL A 353 -15.67 -2.61 -28.77
C VAL A 353 -15.09 -2.59 -27.36
N VAL A 354 -15.78 -1.89 -26.44
CA VAL A 354 -15.39 -1.82 -25.03
C VAL A 354 -15.91 -3.04 -24.27
N PHE A 355 -17.20 -3.34 -24.47
CA PHE A 355 -17.83 -4.55 -23.95
C PHE A 355 -19.03 -4.94 -24.81
N HIS A 356 -19.36 -6.21 -24.78
CA HIS A 356 -20.50 -6.77 -25.48
C HIS A 356 -21.22 -7.77 -24.58
N ASP A 357 -22.52 -7.95 -24.82
CA ASP A 357 -23.38 -8.92 -24.14
C ASP A 357 -23.30 -8.88 -22.59
N VAL A 358 -23.32 -7.65 -22.04
CA VAL A 358 -23.31 -7.48 -20.60
C VAL A 358 -24.67 -7.79 -20.01
N ASN A 359 -24.73 -8.86 -19.22
CA ASN A 359 -25.92 -9.32 -18.52
C ASN A 359 -25.65 -9.25 -17.01
N LEU A 360 -26.28 -8.29 -16.32
CA LEU A 360 -26.16 -8.17 -14.88
C LEU A 360 -27.46 -7.69 -14.23
N THR A 361 -27.69 -8.16 -13.02
CA THR A 361 -28.85 -7.75 -12.22
C THR A 361 -28.39 -7.45 -10.81
N ILE A 362 -28.69 -6.22 -10.36
CA ILE A 362 -28.37 -5.76 -9.01
C ILE A 362 -29.67 -5.68 -8.23
N LYS A 363 -29.69 -6.35 -7.07
CA LYS A 363 -30.85 -6.35 -6.14
C LYS A 363 -30.71 -5.20 -5.16
N ARG A 364 -31.85 -4.72 -4.65
CA ARG A 364 -31.86 -3.70 -3.61
C ARG A 364 -31.09 -4.14 -2.37
N GLY A 365 -30.27 -3.22 -1.83
CA GLY A 365 -29.43 -3.45 -0.66
C GLY A 365 -28.15 -4.23 -0.95
N GLU A 366 -27.94 -4.71 -2.19
CA GLU A 366 -26.64 -5.30 -2.57
C GLU A 366 -25.54 -4.23 -2.63
N LYS A 367 -24.35 -4.60 -2.16
CA LYS A 367 -23.13 -3.82 -2.31
C LYS A 367 -22.20 -4.61 -3.21
N VAL A 368 -21.99 -4.10 -4.43
CA VAL A 368 -21.26 -4.81 -5.48
C VAL A 368 -20.01 -4.03 -5.89
N ALA A 369 -18.94 -4.73 -6.25
CA ALA A 369 -17.74 -4.12 -6.80
C ALA A 369 -17.64 -4.37 -8.31
N PHE A 370 -17.18 -3.36 -9.05
CA PHE A 370 -16.71 -3.50 -10.42
C PHE A 370 -15.18 -3.53 -10.42
N VAL A 371 -14.61 -4.65 -10.83
CA VAL A 371 -13.16 -4.92 -10.80
C VAL A 371 -12.70 -5.32 -12.19
N GLY A 372 -11.45 -5.05 -12.52
CA GLY A 372 -10.83 -5.38 -13.81
C GLY A 372 -9.72 -4.39 -14.16
N LYS A 373 -8.98 -4.65 -15.23
CA LYS A 373 -7.89 -3.77 -15.66
C LYS A 373 -8.40 -2.38 -16.02
N ASN A 374 -7.49 -1.42 -16.02
CA ASN A 374 -7.82 -0.07 -16.47
C ASN A 374 -8.09 -0.09 -17.99
N GLY A 375 -9.18 0.60 -18.40
CA GLY A 375 -9.61 0.61 -19.80
C GLY A 375 -10.65 -0.46 -20.17
N GLU A 376 -10.95 -1.45 -19.32
CA GLU A 376 -11.90 -2.53 -19.58
C GLU A 376 -13.39 -2.10 -19.47
N GLY A 377 -13.67 -0.82 -19.39
CA GLY A 377 -15.04 -0.29 -19.50
C GLY A 377 -15.84 -0.17 -18.22
N LYS A 378 -15.22 -0.28 -17.03
CA LYS A 378 -15.92 -0.11 -15.73
C LYS A 378 -16.68 1.21 -15.64
N SER A 379 -15.97 2.34 -15.76
CA SER A 379 -16.57 3.68 -15.74
C SER A 379 -17.47 3.93 -16.97
N THR A 380 -17.24 3.24 -18.09
CA THR A 380 -18.10 3.30 -19.26
C THR A 380 -19.47 2.69 -18.97
N LEU A 381 -19.52 1.52 -18.30
CA LEU A 381 -20.81 0.94 -17.89
C LEU A 381 -21.55 1.83 -16.87
N VAL A 382 -20.81 2.44 -15.93
CA VAL A 382 -21.40 3.42 -15.02
C VAL A 382 -22.04 4.58 -15.77
N LYS A 383 -21.38 5.15 -16.79
CA LYS A 383 -21.93 6.21 -17.64
C LYS A 383 -23.14 5.75 -18.45
N CYS A 384 -23.19 4.48 -18.88
CA CYS A 384 -24.39 3.89 -19.50
C CYS A 384 -25.55 3.82 -18.49
N ILE A 385 -25.28 3.43 -17.24
CA ILE A 385 -26.27 3.38 -16.16
C ILE A 385 -26.82 4.79 -15.86
N MET A 386 -25.97 5.83 -15.93
CA MET A 386 -26.34 7.22 -15.76
C MET A 386 -27.02 7.85 -16.99
N ASP A 387 -27.13 7.09 -18.08
CA ASP A 387 -27.67 7.57 -19.37
C ASP A 387 -26.90 8.77 -19.99
N GLU A 388 -25.60 8.88 -19.60
CA GLU A 388 -24.72 9.95 -20.11
C GLU A 388 -24.18 9.65 -21.52
N ILE A 389 -24.13 8.38 -21.92
CA ILE A 389 -23.61 7.92 -23.21
C ILE A 389 -24.52 6.90 -23.87
N PRO A 390 -24.69 6.92 -25.21
CA PRO A 390 -25.52 5.96 -25.92
C PRO A 390 -24.89 4.55 -25.88
N PHE A 391 -25.74 3.53 -25.83
CA PHE A 391 -25.37 2.11 -25.81
C PHE A 391 -26.37 1.29 -26.63
N GLU A 392 -26.02 0.04 -26.96
CA GLU A 392 -26.89 -0.95 -27.57
C GLU A 392 -27.37 -1.95 -26.50
N GLY A 393 -28.52 -2.57 -26.72
CA GLY A 393 -29.14 -3.50 -25.72
C GLY A 393 -30.18 -2.83 -24.84
N LYS A 394 -30.52 -3.48 -23.73
CA LYS A 394 -31.54 -2.96 -22.81
C LYS A 394 -30.97 -2.78 -21.42
N LEU A 395 -31.01 -1.54 -20.93
CA LEU A 395 -30.67 -1.18 -19.57
C LEU A 395 -31.89 -0.56 -18.92
N THR A 396 -32.33 -1.12 -17.79
CA THR A 396 -33.52 -0.66 -17.09
C THR A 396 -33.14 -0.20 -15.69
N VAL A 397 -33.41 1.06 -15.39
CA VAL A 397 -33.35 1.63 -14.04
C VAL A 397 -34.69 1.39 -13.37
N GLY A 398 -34.69 0.79 -12.19
CA GLY A 398 -35.88 0.41 -11.44
C GLY A 398 -36.71 1.61 -10.97
N HIS A 399 -37.91 1.32 -10.45
CA HIS A 399 -38.81 2.35 -9.96
C HIS A 399 -38.24 2.99 -8.66
N ASN A 400 -38.45 4.31 -8.53
CA ASN A 400 -37.99 5.14 -7.39
C ASN A 400 -36.49 5.06 -7.09
N VAL A 401 -35.64 4.75 -8.07
CA VAL A 401 -34.18 4.78 -7.88
C VAL A 401 -33.72 6.24 -7.94
N GLN A 402 -33.08 6.68 -6.85
CA GLN A 402 -32.42 7.99 -6.75
C GLN A 402 -30.92 7.74 -6.68
N ILE A 403 -30.23 8.00 -7.80
CA ILE A 403 -28.81 7.70 -7.95
C ILE A 403 -27.98 8.87 -7.43
N GLY A 404 -27.07 8.61 -6.50
CA GLY A 404 -25.97 9.48 -6.16
C GLY A 404 -24.70 8.94 -6.85
N TYR A 405 -24.11 9.74 -7.72
CA TYR A 405 -22.93 9.36 -8.46
C TYR A 405 -21.71 10.19 -8.06
N PHE A 406 -20.64 9.51 -7.66
CA PHE A 406 -19.34 10.11 -7.43
C PHE A 406 -18.42 9.77 -8.61
N ALA A 407 -18.23 10.73 -9.50
CA ALA A 407 -17.34 10.64 -10.65
C ALA A 407 -15.94 11.18 -10.32
N GLN A 408 -14.92 10.76 -11.05
CA GLN A 408 -13.56 11.29 -10.93
C GLN A 408 -13.48 12.82 -11.05
N ASN A 409 -14.39 13.45 -11.79
CA ASN A 409 -14.42 14.90 -12.05
C ASN A 409 -15.42 15.65 -11.18
N GLN A 410 -16.04 15.01 -10.19
CA GLN A 410 -17.08 15.64 -9.33
C GLN A 410 -16.58 16.87 -8.57
N ALA A 411 -15.28 16.93 -8.29
CA ALA A 411 -14.63 18.08 -7.65
C ALA A 411 -14.77 19.39 -8.43
N GLN A 412 -14.95 19.33 -9.76
CA GLN A 412 -15.11 20.50 -10.63
C GLN A 412 -16.51 21.11 -10.59
N LEU A 413 -17.49 20.38 -10.06
CA LEU A 413 -18.89 20.83 -9.96
C LEU A 413 -19.18 21.60 -8.66
N LEU A 414 -18.18 21.79 -7.80
CA LEU A 414 -18.31 22.57 -6.57
C LEU A 414 -18.28 24.07 -6.88
N ASP A 415 -19.09 24.84 -6.14
CA ASP A 415 -19.12 26.30 -6.21
C ASP A 415 -17.85 26.87 -5.54
N GLU A 416 -16.95 27.44 -6.33
CA GLU A 416 -15.66 27.93 -5.90
C GLU A 416 -15.71 29.12 -4.93
N GLU A 417 -16.80 29.88 -4.91
CA GLU A 417 -16.93 31.07 -4.07
C GLU A 417 -17.44 30.73 -2.65
N LYS A 418 -18.06 29.57 -2.46
CA LYS A 418 -18.53 29.12 -1.15
C LYS A 418 -17.38 28.65 -0.26
N THR A 419 -17.61 28.70 1.05
CA THR A 419 -16.71 28.03 2.00
C THR A 419 -16.98 26.52 2.04
N VAL A 420 -16.05 25.77 2.59
CA VAL A 420 -16.22 24.33 2.84
C VAL A 420 -17.48 24.10 3.68
N PHE A 421 -17.64 24.89 4.76
CA PHE A 421 -18.79 24.81 5.65
C PHE A 421 -20.11 25.11 4.92
N ASP A 422 -20.19 26.22 4.19
CA ASP A 422 -21.39 26.62 3.47
C ASP A 422 -21.83 25.60 2.41
N THR A 423 -20.86 24.96 1.75
CA THR A 423 -21.11 23.91 0.75
C THR A 423 -21.85 22.73 1.37
N ILE A 424 -21.50 22.34 2.60
CA ILE A 424 -22.12 21.22 3.30
C ILE A 424 -23.42 21.66 4.01
N ASP A 425 -23.47 22.87 4.60
CA ASP A 425 -24.67 23.38 5.26
C ASP A 425 -25.86 23.50 4.31
N TYR A 426 -25.57 23.80 3.03
CA TYR A 426 -26.61 23.89 1.99
C TYR A 426 -27.33 22.55 1.73
N VAL A 427 -26.61 21.44 1.84
CA VAL A 427 -27.12 20.09 1.57
C VAL A 427 -27.63 19.39 2.84
N ALA A 428 -27.02 19.70 3.99
CA ALA A 428 -27.35 19.08 5.27
C ALA A 428 -28.74 19.41 5.74
N LYS A 429 -29.53 18.40 6.12
CA LYS A 429 -30.93 18.54 6.63
C LYS A 429 -31.06 17.92 8.02
N GLY A 430 -31.95 18.51 8.84
CA GLY A 430 -32.31 17.99 10.16
C GLY A 430 -31.11 17.88 11.11
N ASP A 431 -30.99 16.76 11.85
CA ASP A 431 -29.96 16.52 12.87
C ASP A 431 -28.53 16.49 12.31
N ILE A 432 -28.37 16.23 11.02
CA ILE A 432 -27.08 16.22 10.34
C ILE A 432 -26.42 17.60 10.39
N ARG A 433 -27.25 18.66 10.31
CA ARG A 433 -26.79 20.05 10.35
C ARG A 433 -26.06 20.39 11.64
N LEU A 434 -26.45 19.78 12.76
CA LEU A 434 -25.79 19.96 14.04
C LEU A 434 -24.40 19.31 14.12
N LYS A 435 -24.13 18.34 13.24
CA LYS A 435 -22.89 17.54 13.21
C LYS A 435 -21.96 17.89 12.05
N ILE A 436 -22.22 18.96 11.31
CA ILE A 436 -21.41 19.34 10.13
C ILE A 436 -19.94 19.48 10.49
N ARG A 437 -19.60 20.13 11.61
CA ARG A 437 -18.20 20.32 12.03
C ARG A 437 -17.50 18.98 12.36
N ASP A 438 -18.23 18.04 12.96
CA ASP A 438 -17.70 16.70 13.28
C ASP A 438 -17.48 15.90 11.98
N ILE A 439 -18.43 15.99 11.04
CA ILE A 439 -18.32 15.36 9.72
C ILE A 439 -17.12 15.93 8.96
N LEU A 440 -17.02 17.26 8.88
CA LEU A 440 -15.89 17.92 8.24
C LEU A 440 -14.56 17.56 8.91
N GLY A 441 -14.52 17.50 10.25
CA GLY A 441 -13.33 17.07 11.00
C GLY A 441 -12.90 15.65 10.68
N ALA A 442 -13.85 14.70 10.54
CA ALA A 442 -13.56 13.31 10.18
C ALA A 442 -12.93 13.16 8.78
N PHE A 443 -13.25 14.07 7.88
CA PHE A 443 -12.66 14.16 6.54
C PHE A 443 -11.55 15.23 6.43
N MET A 444 -10.90 15.58 7.55
CA MET A 444 -9.76 16.51 7.64
C MET A 444 -10.06 17.97 7.24
N PHE A 445 -11.30 18.44 7.42
CA PHE A 445 -11.66 19.84 7.32
C PHE A 445 -11.98 20.45 8.69
N GLY A 446 -11.21 20.08 9.75
CA GLY A 446 -11.38 20.61 11.10
C GLY A 446 -10.84 22.03 11.26
N GLY A 447 -11.34 22.75 12.28
CA GLY A 447 -10.89 24.10 12.64
C GLY A 447 -11.01 25.11 11.49
N GLU A 448 -9.96 25.89 11.27
CA GLU A 448 -9.91 26.93 10.22
C GLU A 448 -10.07 26.40 8.79
N ALA A 449 -9.83 25.09 8.56
CA ALA A 449 -9.98 24.50 7.24
C ALA A 449 -11.45 24.52 6.77
N SER A 450 -12.42 24.50 7.69
CA SER A 450 -13.85 24.58 7.37
C SER A 450 -14.27 25.94 6.80
N ASP A 451 -13.55 26.99 7.12
CA ASP A 451 -13.87 28.37 6.71
C ASP A 451 -13.14 28.78 5.41
N LYS A 452 -12.26 27.91 4.88
CA LYS A 452 -11.59 28.15 3.60
C LYS A 452 -12.59 28.12 2.44
N LYS A 453 -12.37 28.99 1.44
CA LYS A 453 -13.13 28.92 0.19
C LYS A 453 -12.72 27.72 -0.66
N VAL A 454 -13.68 27.14 -1.38
CA VAL A 454 -13.44 25.97 -2.25
C VAL A 454 -12.34 26.23 -3.29
N LYS A 455 -12.21 27.45 -3.81
CA LYS A 455 -11.18 27.81 -4.79
C LYS A 455 -9.74 27.68 -4.31
N VAL A 456 -9.47 27.76 -3.00
CA VAL A 456 -8.13 27.61 -2.44
C VAL A 456 -7.79 26.17 -2.06
N LEU A 457 -8.72 25.25 -2.20
CA LEU A 457 -8.53 23.84 -1.92
C LEU A 457 -7.71 23.15 -3.02
N SER A 458 -6.87 22.22 -2.62
CA SER A 458 -6.20 21.28 -3.54
C SER A 458 -7.22 20.36 -4.22
N GLY A 459 -6.83 19.72 -5.33
CA GLY A 459 -7.70 18.77 -6.03
C GLY A 459 -8.21 17.64 -5.13
N GLY A 460 -7.36 17.08 -4.28
CA GLY A 460 -7.74 16.03 -3.33
C GLY A 460 -8.69 16.53 -2.23
N GLU A 461 -8.52 17.76 -1.75
CA GLU A 461 -9.46 18.37 -0.79
C GLU A 461 -10.82 18.63 -1.44
N ARG A 462 -10.85 19.11 -2.68
CA ARG A 462 -12.10 19.29 -3.43
C ARG A 462 -12.83 17.96 -3.64
N SER A 463 -12.12 16.89 -3.99
CA SER A 463 -12.70 15.54 -4.13
C SER A 463 -13.31 15.05 -2.82
N ARG A 464 -12.61 15.21 -1.68
CA ARG A 464 -13.15 14.87 -0.36
C ARG A 464 -14.43 15.67 -0.03
N LEU A 465 -14.43 16.96 -0.30
CA LEU A 465 -15.59 17.81 -0.06
C LEU A 465 -16.81 17.39 -0.92
N ALA A 466 -16.58 17.07 -2.20
CA ALA A 466 -17.60 16.54 -3.09
C ALA A 466 -18.16 15.19 -2.60
N MET A 467 -17.31 14.33 -2.05
CA MET A 467 -17.72 13.06 -1.44
C MET A 467 -18.63 13.30 -0.22
N ILE A 468 -18.23 14.17 0.71
CA ILE A 468 -19.06 14.51 1.87
C ILE A 468 -20.42 15.04 1.42
N LYS A 469 -20.44 15.95 0.45
CA LYS A 469 -21.68 16.51 -0.09
C LYS A 469 -22.61 15.41 -0.59
N LEU A 470 -22.09 14.47 -1.40
CA LEU A 470 -22.85 13.35 -1.94
C LEU A 470 -23.44 12.45 -0.85
N LEU A 471 -22.64 12.12 0.19
CA LEU A 471 -23.08 11.26 1.30
C LEU A 471 -24.21 11.87 2.14
N LEU A 472 -24.41 13.20 2.05
CA LEU A 472 -25.47 13.94 2.74
C LEU A 472 -26.71 14.18 1.87
N GLU A 473 -26.71 13.77 0.62
CA GLU A 473 -27.88 13.80 -0.26
C GLU A 473 -28.81 12.61 0.02
N PRO A 474 -30.16 12.80 -0.06
CA PRO A 474 -31.13 11.72 0.16
C PRO A 474 -31.19 10.79 -1.05
N VAL A 475 -30.26 9.86 -1.15
CA VAL A 475 -30.14 8.88 -2.24
C VAL A 475 -30.39 7.47 -1.72
N ASN A 476 -30.88 6.56 -2.57
CA ASN A 476 -31.08 5.14 -2.25
C ASN A 476 -30.23 4.20 -3.10
N PHE A 477 -29.46 4.78 -4.03
CA PHE A 477 -28.54 4.08 -4.88
C PHE A 477 -27.25 4.90 -5.02
N LEU A 478 -26.11 4.35 -4.60
CA LEU A 478 -24.81 5.00 -4.69
C LEU A 478 -23.94 4.33 -5.76
N ILE A 479 -23.34 5.14 -6.61
CA ILE A 479 -22.28 4.72 -7.53
C ILE A 479 -21.03 5.50 -7.18
N LEU A 480 -19.98 4.80 -6.81
CA LEU A 480 -18.71 5.39 -6.38
C LEU A 480 -17.60 4.93 -7.33
N ASP A 481 -17.10 5.84 -8.16
CA ASP A 481 -16.01 5.57 -9.12
C ASP A 481 -14.69 6.06 -8.54
N GLU A 482 -13.83 5.12 -8.15
CA GLU A 482 -12.53 5.33 -7.48
C GLU A 482 -12.60 6.28 -6.26
N PRO A 483 -13.50 6.00 -5.29
CA PRO A 483 -13.74 6.91 -4.18
C PRO A 483 -12.55 7.02 -3.21
N THR A 484 -11.64 6.05 -3.23
CA THR A 484 -10.48 5.96 -2.35
C THR A 484 -9.29 6.80 -2.83
N ASN A 485 -9.30 7.25 -4.08
CA ASN A 485 -8.25 8.10 -4.60
C ASN A 485 -8.18 9.43 -3.82
N HIS A 486 -6.98 9.82 -3.42
CA HIS A 486 -6.72 11.03 -2.63
C HIS A 486 -7.27 11.03 -1.18
N LEU A 487 -7.83 9.90 -0.71
CA LEU A 487 -8.20 9.74 0.69
C LEU A 487 -7.02 9.17 1.48
N ASP A 488 -6.79 9.70 2.67
CA ASP A 488 -5.90 9.09 3.64
C ASP A 488 -6.57 7.84 4.28
N MET A 489 -5.79 7.03 4.96
CA MET A 489 -6.28 5.76 5.55
C MET A 489 -7.50 5.99 6.48
N ARG A 490 -7.48 7.09 7.24
CA ARG A 490 -8.57 7.42 8.16
C ARG A 490 -9.87 7.78 7.42
N SER A 491 -9.77 8.66 6.42
CA SER A 491 -10.94 9.03 5.60
C SER A 491 -11.51 7.83 4.84
N LYS A 492 -10.64 6.88 4.41
CA LYS A 492 -11.08 5.61 3.82
C LYS A 492 -11.88 4.76 4.81
N ASP A 493 -11.42 4.63 6.06
CA ASP A 493 -12.13 3.89 7.10
C ASP A 493 -13.50 4.51 7.40
N VAL A 494 -13.57 5.84 7.56
CA VAL A 494 -14.84 6.57 7.75
C VAL A 494 -15.80 6.36 6.59
N LEU A 495 -15.29 6.43 5.35
CA LEU A 495 -16.09 6.17 4.15
C LEU A 495 -16.57 4.72 4.09
N LYS A 496 -15.70 3.75 4.38
CA LYS A 496 -16.03 2.32 4.40
C LYS A 496 -17.13 2.03 5.42
N ASP A 497 -17.02 2.56 6.63
CA ASP A 497 -18.02 2.40 7.67
C ASP A 497 -19.34 3.07 7.28
N ALA A 498 -19.30 4.27 6.70
CA ALA A 498 -20.49 4.94 6.20
C ALA A 498 -21.22 4.09 5.14
N ILE A 499 -20.49 3.58 4.13
CA ILE A 499 -21.09 2.75 3.08
C ILE A 499 -21.60 1.42 3.66
N ARG A 500 -20.92 0.84 4.65
CA ARG A 500 -21.38 -0.39 5.31
C ARG A 500 -22.72 -0.18 6.02
N ASP A 501 -22.91 0.96 6.67
CA ASP A 501 -24.12 1.33 7.39
C ASP A 501 -25.22 1.88 6.45
N PHE A 502 -24.95 2.06 5.16
CA PHE A 502 -25.93 2.51 4.18
C PHE A 502 -26.91 1.41 3.81
N ASP A 503 -28.22 1.68 4.00
CA ASP A 503 -29.30 0.72 3.72
C ASP A 503 -29.64 0.57 2.24
N GLY A 504 -29.14 1.45 1.37
CA GLY A 504 -29.35 1.45 -0.07
C GLY A 504 -28.46 0.47 -0.81
N THR A 505 -28.55 0.50 -2.13
CA THR A 505 -27.73 -0.30 -3.05
C THR A 505 -26.47 0.48 -3.42
N VAL A 506 -25.34 -0.22 -3.56
CA VAL A 506 -24.06 0.42 -3.85
C VAL A 506 -23.33 -0.31 -4.98
N ILE A 507 -22.85 0.45 -5.96
CA ILE A 507 -21.81 0.03 -6.89
C ILE A 507 -20.52 0.77 -6.51
N VAL A 508 -19.45 0.01 -6.28
CA VAL A 508 -18.11 0.55 -6.04
C VAL A 508 -17.18 0.11 -7.15
N VAL A 509 -16.62 1.06 -7.87
CA VAL A 509 -15.47 0.84 -8.76
C VAL A 509 -14.24 1.21 -7.96
N SER A 510 -13.41 0.24 -7.59
CA SER A 510 -12.19 0.51 -6.82
C SER A 510 -11.14 -0.57 -7.02
N HIS A 511 -9.89 -0.16 -6.92
CA HIS A 511 -8.72 -1.03 -6.93
C HIS A 511 -8.15 -1.27 -5.51
N ASP A 512 -8.75 -0.67 -4.50
CA ASP A 512 -8.36 -0.80 -3.10
C ASP A 512 -8.95 -2.08 -2.49
N ARG A 513 -8.11 -3.09 -2.32
CA ARG A 513 -8.52 -4.43 -1.83
C ARG A 513 -9.08 -4.37 -0.40
N GLU A 514 -8.44 -3.58 0.46
CA GLU A 514 -8.83 -3.45 1.86
C GLU A 514 -10.13 -2.67 2.02
N PHE A 515 -10.34 -1.67 1.17
CA PHE A 515 -11.59 -0.93 1.14
C PHE A 515 -12.76 -1.83 0.73
N LEU A 516 -12.57 -2.69 -0.27
CA LEU A 516 -13.60 -3.62 -0.76
C LEU A 516 -13.84 -4.79 0.20
N ASP A 517 -12.85 -5.17 1.02
CA ASP A 517 -12.95 -6.30 1.93
C ASP A 517 -14.01 -6.07 3.01
N GLY A 518 -14.90 -7.07 3.20
CA GLY A 518 -16.02 -6.98 4.13
C GLY A 518 -17.08 -5.92 3.79
N LEU A 519 -16.93 -5.19 2.67
CA LEU A 519 -17.89 -4.22 2.17
C LEU A 519 -18.81 -4.84 1.10
N VAL A 520 -18.25 -5.58 0.15
CA VAL A 520 -18.95 -6.14 -0.99
C VAL A 520 -19.16 -7.63 -0.85
N THR A 521 -20.30 -8.12 -1.34
CA THR A 521 -20.68 -9.53 -1.32
C THR A 521 -20.69 -10.17 -2.71
N LYS A 522 -20.55 -9.33 -3.74
CA LYS A 522 -20.58 -9.73 -5.14
C LYS A 522 -19.61 -8.85 -5.94
N ILE A 523 -18.92 -9.45 -6.89
CA ILE A 523 -17.96 -8.79 -7.74
C ILE A 523 -18.34 -9.04 -9.21
N TYR A 524 -18.32 -7.97 -10.01
CA TYR A 524 -18.39 -8.04 -11.45
C TYR A 524 -17.01 -7.77 -12.02
N GLU A 525 -16.40 -8.80 -12.61
CA GLU A 525 -15.10 -8.72 -13.26
C GLU A 525 -15.25 -8.29 -14.71
N PHE A 526 -14.58 -7.22 -15.09
CA PHE A 526 -14.46 -6.73 -16.44
C PHE A 526 -13.16 -7.23 -17.07
N GLY A 527 -13.24 -7.93 -18.18
CA GLY A 527 -12.06 -8.43 -18.88
C GLY A 527 -12.39 -8.99 -20.26
N GLY A 528 -11.59 -8.64 -21.28
CA GLY A 528 -11.75 -9.12 -22.64
C GLY A 528 -13.10 -8.75 -23.29
N GLY A 529 -13.69 -7.62 -22.90
CA GLY A 529 -14.97 -7.14 -23.43
C GLY A 529 -16.21 -7.83 -22.84
N VAL A 530 -16.06 -8.70 -21.84
CA VAL A 530 -17.16 -9.40 -21.14
C VAL A 530 -17.16 -9.03 -19.66
N VAL A 531 -18.33 -9.15 -19.04
CA VAL A 531 -18.50 -8.96 -17.58
C VAL A 531 -18.91 -10.29 -16.96
N ARG A 532 -18.15 -10.76 -15.98
CA ARG A 532 -18.39 -12.00 -15.26
C ARG A 532 -18.80 -11.73 -13.82
N GLU A 533 -19.79 -12.46 -13.34
CA GLU A 533 -20.24 -12.36 -11.95
C GLU A 533 -19.49 -13.35 -11.06
N HIS A 534 -18.95 -12.86 -9.95
CA HIS A 534 -18.33 -13.68 -8.89
C HIS A 534 -19.03 -13.41 -7.57
N MET A 535 -19.50 -14.48 -6.93
CA MET A 535 -20.06 -14.43 -5.57
C MET A 535 -18.92 -14.53 -4.57
N GLY A 536 -18.99 -13.71 -3.51
CA GLY A 536 -17.99 -13.63 -2.44
C GLY A 536 -17.30 -12.28 -2.34
N GLY A 537 -16.35 -12.19 -1.41
CA GLY A 537 -15.54 -10.99 -1.17
C GLY A 537 -14.36 -10.86 -2.14
N ILE A 538 -13.61 -9.76 -1.98
CA ILE A 538 -12.47 -9.47 -2.87
C ILE A 538 -11.35 -10.51 -2.75
N TYR A 539 -11.06 -11.02 -1.55
CA TYR A 539 -10.02 -12.02 -1.35
C TYR A 539 -10.41 -13.39 -1.91
N ASP A 540 -11.70 -13.78 -1.83
CA ASP A 540 -12.21 -15.01 -2.47
C ASP A 540 -12.04 -14.95 -3.99
N PHE A 541 -12.33 -13.79 -4.59
CA PHE A 541 -12.12 -13.51 -6.01
C PHE A 541 -10.64 -13.63 -6.40
N LEU A 542 -9.74 -12.97 -5.65
CA LEU A 542 -8.30 -12.98 -5.93
C LEU A 542 -7.70 -14.39 -5.80
N GLN A 543 -8.16 -15.19 -4.83
CA GLN A 543 -7.72 -16.56 -4.66
C GLN A 543 -8.14 -17.44 -5.84
N LYS A 544 -9.39 -17.32 -6.29
CA LYS A 544 -9.88 -18.05 -7.49
C LYS A 544 -9.06 -17.69 -8.72
N LYS A 545 -8.82 -16.40 -8.95
CA LYS A 545 -8.04 -15.92 -10.10
C LYS A 545 -6.58 -16.40 -10.07
N LYS A 546 -5.97 -16.47 -8.89
CA LYS A 546 -4.62 -17.06 -8.74
C LYS A 546 -4.60 -18.53 -9.12
N ILE A 547 -5.63 -19.30 -8.76
CA ILE A 547 -5.76 -20.72 -9.12
C ILE A 547 -5.95 -20.87 -10.63
N GLU A 548 -6.79 -20.04 -11.26
CA GLU A 548 -7.01 -20.05 -12.71
C GLU A 548 -5.72 -19.76 -13.48
N SER A 549 -4.95 -18.75 -13.07
CA SER A 549 -3.67 -18.41 -13.70
C SER A 549 -2.61 -19.51 -13.55
N LEU A 550 -2.57 -20.22 -12.43
CA LEU A 550 -1.69 -21.37 -12.22
C LEU A 550 -2.08 -22.55 -13.11
N ASN A 551 -3.38 -22.80 -13.30
CA ASN A 551 -3.88 -23.84 -14.18
C ASN A 551 -3.57 -23.53 -15.65
N GLU A 552 -3.69 -22.29 -16.10
CA GLU A 552 -3.32 -21.84 -17.45
C GLU A 552 -1.81 -22.01 -17.70
N LEU A 553 -0.96 -21.71 -16.71
CA LEU A 553 0.49 -21.93 -16.79
C LEU A 553 0.84 -23.43 -16.92
N GLN A 554 0.14 -24.30 -16.20
CA GLN A 554 0.33 -25.76 -16.29
C GLN A 554 -0.11 -26.31 -17.66
N LEU A 555 -1.18 -25.77 -18.24
CA LEU A 555 -1.66 -26.14 -19.58
C LEU A 555 -0.70 -25.66 -20.69
N SER A 556 -0.05 -24.50 -20.50
CA SER A 556 0.90 -23.94 -21.48
C SER A 556 2.28 -24.61 -21.47
N THR A 557 2.63 -25.31 -20.39
CA THR A 557 3.92 -26.06 -20.26
C THR A 557 3.86 -27.49 -20.77
N SER A 558 2.71 -27.98 -21.25
CA SER A 558 2.62 -29.31 -21.88
C SER A 558 3.15 -29.26 -23.32
N PRO A 559 4.14 -30.07 -23.69
CA PRO A 559 4.72 -30.05 -25.03
C PRO A 559 3.71 -30.51 -26.09
N THR A 560 3.60 -29.72 -27.11
CA THR A 560 2.81 -29.90 -28.33
C THR A 560 2.94 -31.31 -28.91
N ALA A 561 1.90 -32.09 -28.87
CA ALA A 561 1.73 -33.25 -29.74
C ALA A 561 0.72 -32.94 -30.85
N GLN A 562 1.20 -33.14 -32.07
CA GLN A 562 0.54 -32.84 -33.32
C GLN A 562 -0.79 -33.58 -33.53
N GLN A 563 -1.73 -32.85 -34.12
CA GLN A 563 -2.84 -33.21 -34.99
C GLN A 563 -3.19 -34.71 -35.18
N GLY A 564 -4.44 -35.05 -34.88
CA GLY A 564 -5.09 -36.20 -35.51
C GLY A 564 -6.35 -36.68 -34.79
N LYS A 565 -7.49 -36.38 -35.40
CA LYS A 565 -8.80 -37.03 -35.28
C LYS A 565 -9.63 -36.90 -33.99
N LYS A 566 -10.82 -36.38 -34.22
CA LYS A 566 -11.99 -36.46 -33.36
C LYS A 566 -12.28 -37.90 -32.92
N GLU A 567 -12.33 -38.14 -31.66
CA GLU A 567 -13.14 -39.18 -31.00
C GLU A 567 -13.58 -38.68 -29.61
N GLU A 568 -14.78 -39.02 -29.24
CA GLU A 568 -15.49 -38.55 -28.03
C GLU A 568 -14.78 -38.94 -26.73
N PRO A 569 -14.86 -38.13 -25.66
CA PRO A 569 -14.12 -38.39 -24.42
C PRO A 569 -14.86 -39.45 -23.56
N THR A 570 -14.24 -40.60 -23.39
CA THR A 570 -14.58 -41.56 -22.37
C THR A 570 -14.15 -41.06 -20.99
N VAL A 571 -15.11 -41.08 -20.09
CA VAL A 571 -15.04 -40.76 -18.66
C VAL A 571 -14.05 -41.67 -17.93
N ASN A 572 -12.79 -41.27 -17.65
CA ASN A 572 -11.96 -41.94 -16.65
C ASN A 572 -10.75 -41.19 -16.07
N GLU A 573 -10.33 -40.02 -16.62
CA GLU A 573 -9.17 -39.30 -16.04
C GLU A 573 -9.51 -38.44 -14.81
N ASN A 574 -10.75 -38.00 -14.68
CA ASN A 574 -11.19 -37.19 -13.52
C ASN A 574 -11.31 -37.99 -12.19
N LYS A 575 -11.33 -39.33 -12.23
CA LYS A 575 -11.38 -40.16 -11.02
C LYS A 575 -10.02 -40.32 -10.38
N LEU A 576 -8.98 -40.46 -11.16
CA LEU A 576 -7.59 -40.63 -10.67
C LEU A 576 -7.03 -39.35 -10.02
N SER A 577 -7.33 -38.17 -10.57
CA SER A 577 -6.91 -36.88 -9.97
C SER A 577 -7.69 -36.56 -8.69
N TYR A 578 -8.96 -36.94 -8.63
CA TYR A 578 -9.81 -36.73 -7.43
C TYR A 578 -9.39 -37.67 -6.28
N GLU A 579 -9.01 -38.91 -6.57
CA GLU A 579 -8.53 -39.86 -5.56
C GLU A 579 -7.15 -39.46 -5.02
N ALA A 580 -6.23 -39.02 -5.88
CA ALA A 580 -4.92 -38.50 -5.48
C ALA A 580 -5.05 -37.23 -4.61
N GLN A 581 -5.95 -36.32 -4.97
CA GLN A 581 -6.21 -35.10 -4.19
C GLN A 581 -6.89 -35.39 -2.86
N LYS A 582 -7.73 -36.41 -2.81
CA LYS A 582 -8.37 -36.88 -1.59
C LYS A 582 -7.38 -37.56 -0.64
N GLU A 583 -6.41 -38.31 -1.18
CA GLU A 583 -5.33 -38.90 -0.39
C GLU A 583 -4.36 -37.83 0.14
N LEU A 584 -4.01 -36.83 -0.67
CA LEU A 584 -3.17 -35.70 -0.25
C LEU A 584 -3.85 -34.91 0.90
N ASN A 585 -5.11 -34.57 0.74
CA ASN A 585 -5.88 -33.88 1.77
C ASN A 585 -6.06 -34.71 3.06
N LYS A 586 -6.12 -36.05 2.93
CA LYS A 586 -6.16 -36.95 4.09
C LYS A 586 -4.82 -36.99 4.81
N LYS A 587 -3.72 -36.94 4.05
CA LYS A 587 -2.35 -36.90 4.57
C LYS A 587 -2.08 -35.58 5.28
N LEU A 588 -2.45 -34.45 4.68
CA LEU A 588 -2.35 -33.10 5.27
C LEU A 588 -3.14 -33.01 6.60
N LYS A 589 -4.40 -33.44 6.62
CA LYS A 589 -5.19 -33.45 7.86
C LYS A 589 -4.59 -34.35 8.96
N LYS A 590 -3.93 -35.44 8.58
CA LYS A 590 -3.27 -36.30 9.57
C LYS A 590 -2.04 -35.64 10.16
N LEU A 591 -1.23 -34.97 9.34
CA LEU A 591 -0.06 -34.22 9.78
C LEU A 591 -0.43 -32.99 10.61
N GLU A 592 -1.44 -32.22 10.20
CA GLU A 592 -1.96 -31.11 10.99
C GLU A 592 -2.46 -31.54 12.37
N LYS A 593 -3.10 -32.70 12.45
CA LYS A 593 -3.51 -33.26 13.73
C LYS A 593 -2.32 -33.70 14.59
N GLN A 594 -1.28 -34.28 13.98
CA GLN A 594 -0.05 -34.67 14.70
C GLN A 594 0.66 -33.43 15.27
N VAL A 595 0.80 -32.35 14.50
CA VAL A 595 1.38 -31.09 14.97
C VAL A 595 0.58 -30.54 16.16
N SER A 596 -0.74 -30.48 16.06
CA SER A 596 -1.61 -30.00 17.15
C SER A 596 -1.55 -30.88 18.40
N ASP A 597 -1.43 -32.21 18.25
CA ASP A 597 -1.29 -33.14 19.36
C ASP A 597 0.09 -32.98 20.06
N CYS A 598 1.17 -32.67 19.30
CA CYS A 598 2.48 -32.36 19.85
C CYS A 598 2.48 -31.02 20.59
N GLU A 599 1.85 -29.98 20.05
CA GLU A 599 1.72 -28.67 20.69
C GLU A 599 0.98 -28.77 22.05
N ALA A 600 -0.09 -29.53 22.11
CA ALA A 600 -0.82 -29.77 23.36
C ALA A 600 0.02 -30.54 24.41
N ARG A 601 0.91 -31.44 23.97
CA ARG A 601 1.85 -32.15 24.84
C ARG A 601 2.94 -31.23 25.36
N ILE A 602 3.49 -30.36 24.51
CA ILE A 602 4.51 -29.35 24.87
C ILE A 602 3.94 -28.43 25.96
N GLU A 603 2.77 -27.84 25.74
CA GLU A 603 2.09 -26.97 26.73
C GLU A 603 1.88 -27.66 28.09
N LYS A 604 1.53 -28.95 28.05
CA LYS A 604 1.36 -29.73 29.27
C LYS A 604 2.69 -29.96 30.01
N TYR A 605 3.78 -30.27 29.29
CA TYR A 605 5.07 -30.47 29.92
C TYR A 605 5.66 -29.15 30.45
N GLU A 606 5.49 -28.04 29.73
CA GLU A 606 5.89 -26.71 30.20
C GLU A 606 5.17 -26.32 31.49
N THR A 607 3.85 -26.61 31.58
CA THR A 607 3.08 -26.36 32.79
C THR A 607 3.59 -27.21 33.97
N GLN A 608 3.89 -28.48 33.74
CA GLN A 608 4.43 -29.36 34.78
C GLN A 608 5.85 -28.98 35.23
N ILE A 609 6.69 -28.53 34.29
CA ILE A 609 8.03 -28.00 34.60
C ILE A 609 7.90 -26.76 35.47
N ALA A 610 7.02 -25.82 35.11
CA ALA A 610 6.77 -24.62 35.90
C ALA A 610 6.27 -24.93 37.32
N GLU A 611 5.40 -25.94 37.49
CA GLU A 611 4.94 -26.40 38.78
C GLU A 611 6.08 -26.98 39.65
N VAL A 612 6.95 -27.79 39.05
CA VAL A 612 8.12 -28.37 39.73
C VAL A 612 9.14 -27.28 40.07
N GLU A 613 9.39 -26.33 39.20
CA GLU A 613 10.26 -25.18 39.44
C GLU A 613 9.73 -24.30 40.59
N ALA A 614 8.42 -24.09 40.66
CA ALA A 614 7.80 -23.37 41.76
C ALA A 614 7.98 -24.11 43.12
N GLN A 615 7.93 -25.46 43.10
CA GLN A 615 8.19 -26.27 44.28
C GLN A 615 9.68 -26.24 44.68
N MET A 616 10.60 -26.28 43.71
CA MET A 616 12.03 -26.15 43.94
C MET A 616 12.45 -24.78 44.50
N ALA A 617 11.67 -23.73 44.23
CA ALA A 617 11.91 -22.39 44.71
C ALA A 617 11.56 -22.23 46.22
N THR A 618 10.92 -23.23 46.86
CA THR A 618 10.65 -23.21 48.31
C THR A 618 11.88 -23.67 49.12
N PRO A 619 12.06 -23.17 50.35
CA PRO A 619 13.21 -23.54 51.18
C PRO A 619 13.37 -25.05 51.44
N ASP A 620 12.25 -25.77 51.51
CA ASP A 620 12.25 -27.24 51.71
C ASP A 620 12.49 -27.97 50.39
N GLY A 621 11.99 -27.44 49.28
CA GLY A 621 12.16 -28.02 47.92
C GLY A 621 13.58 -27.91 47.36
N ALA A 622 14.35 -26.90 47.76
CA ALA A 622 15.72 -26.67 47.30
C ALA A 622 16.69 -27.78 47.75
N SER A 623 16.32 -28.63 48.70
CA SER A 623 17.12 -29.74 49.18
C SER A 623 16.64 -31.14 48.75
N ASP A 624 15.50 -31.19 48.05
CA ASP A 624 14.91 -32.48 47.63
C ASP A 624 15.41 -32.94 46.26
N MET A 625 16.33 -33.94 46.31
CA MET A 625 16.94 -34.52 45.12
C MET A 625 15.97 -35.19 44.14
N LYS A 626 14.80 -35.61 44.67
CA LYS A 626 13.75 -36.21 43.81
C LYS A 626 13.06 -35.18 42.92
N LEU A 627 12.95 -33.92 43.33
CA LEU A 627 12.40 -32.83 42.53
C LEU A 627 13.34 -32.49 41.37
N TYR A 628 14.66 -32.55 41.59
CA TYR A 628 15.66 -32.35 40.52
C TYR A 628 15.60 -33.47 39.50
N GLU A 629 15.51 -34.72 39.92
CA GLU A 629 15.37 -35.88 39.01
C GLU A 629 14.09 -35.77 38.20
N LYS A 630 12.99 -35.39 38.82
CA LYS A 630 11.72 -35.22 38.13
C LYS A 630 11.74 -34.04 37.14
N HIS A 631 12.39 -32.95 37.50
CA HIS A 631 12.58 -31.80 36.61
C HIS A 631 13.40 -32.20 35.38
N GLN A 632 14.50 -32.96 35.57
CA GLN A 632 15.30 -33.43 34.45
C GLN A 632 14.56 -34.40 33.54
N GLN A 633 13.76 -35.32 34.10
CA GLN A 633 12.93 -36.24 33.31
C GLN A 633 11.91 -35.49 32.46
N LEU A 634 11.24 -34.49 33.04
CA LEU A 634 10.26 -33.68 32.31
C LEU A 634 10.90 -32.87 31.19
N LYS A 635 12.15 -32.39 31.38
CA LYS A 635 12.91 -31.72 30.32
C LYS A 635 13.28 -32.66 29.19
N ASP A 636 13.77 -33.85 29.52
CA ASP A 636 14.14 -34.86 28.52
C ASP A 636 12.88 -35.30 27.72
N GLU A 637 11.74 -35.43 28.37
CA GLU A 637 10.45 -35.70 27.70
C GLU A 637 9.97 -34.54 26.83
N LEU A 638 10.18 -33.31 27.26
CA LEU A 638 9.85 -32.10 26.48
C LEU A 638 10.69 -32.03 25.21
N ASP A 639 12.01 -32.23 25.34
CA ASP A 639 12.94 -32.19 24.20
C ASP A 639 12.60 -33.28 23.16
N ALA A 640 12.22 -34.48 23.61
CA ALA A 640 11.74 -35.53 22.70
C ALA A 640 10.47 -35.17 21.95
N VAL A 641 9.52 -34.48 22.61
CA VAL A 641 8.28 -34.05 21.95
C VAL A 641 8.52 -32.87 21.00
N VAL A 642 9.49 -32.01 21.30
CA VAL A 642 9.90 -30.92 20.41
C VAL A 642 10.52 -31.49 19.12
N GLU A 643 11.38 -32.50 19.21
CA GLU A 643 11.92 -33.22 18.03
C GLU A 643 10.84 -33.89 17.19
N GLU A 644 9.81 -34.50 17.83
CA GLU A 644 8.65 -35.06 17.13
C GLU A 644 7.84 -33.95 16.41
N TRP A 645 7.69 -32.81 17.07
CA TRP A 645 6.99 -31.64 16.50
C TRP A 645 7.73 -31.04 15.32
N GLU A 646 9.07 -30.84 15.40
CA GLU A 646 9.89 -30.33 14.31
C GLU A 646 9.83 -31.27 13.08
N THR A 647 9.87 -32.58 13.32
CA THR A 647 9.76 -33.59 12.24
C THR A 647 8.41 -33.51 11.55
N ALA A 648 7.31 -33.44 12.34
CA ALA A 648 5.95 -33.35 11.82
C ALA A 648 5.71 -32.02 11.07
N MET A 649 6.32 -30.92 11.52
CA MET A 649 6.26 -29.62 10.83
C MET A 649 7.00 -29.65 9.50
N MET A 650 8.19 -30.25 9.42
CA MET A 650 8.92 -30.39 8.15
C MET A 650 8.15 -31.26 7.15
N GLU A 651 7.57 -32.39 7.60
CA GLU A 651 6.73 -33.22 6.74
C GLU A 651 5.45 -32.51 6.27
N LEU A 652 4.87 -31.63 7.12
CA LEU A 652 3.71 -30.82 6.77
C LEU A 652 4.08 -29.73 5.74
N GLU A 653 5.23 -29.09 5.86
CA GLU A 653 5.73 -28.12 4.90
C GLU A 653 6.07 -28.79 3.55
N GLU A 654 6.72 -29.94 3.55
CA GLU A 654 6.97 -30.72 2.32
C GLU A 654 5.68 -31.18 1.64
N ALA A 655 4.64 -31.48 2.41
CA ALA A 655 3.33 -31.89 1.86
C ALA A 655 2.49 -30.72 1.36
N LYS A 656 2.79 -29.48 1.81
CA LYS A 656 2.12 -28.22 1.38
C LYS A 656 2.86 -27.53 0.21
N GLY A 657 4.15 -27.80 -0.01
CA GLY A 657 4.94 -27.23 -1.12
C GLY A 657 4.83 -28.06 -2.37
#